data_4ff20d12ea111780bc3672bb34a46d7a
#
_entry.id   4ff20d12ea111780bc3672bb34a46d7a
#
_cell.length_a   1.000
_cell.length_b   1.000
_cell.length_c   1.000
_cell.angle_alpha   90.00
_cell.angle_beta   90.00
_cell.angle_gamma   90.00
#
_symmetry.space_group_name_H-M   'P 1'
#
loop_
_entity.id
_entity.type
_entity.pdbx_description
1 polymer ?
#
loop_
_entity_poly.entity_id
_entity_poly.type
_entity_poly.pdbx_seq_one_letter_code
_entity_poly.pdbx_strand_id
1 'polypeptide(L)'
;MRIPVHIFALFLVVTGLSSCAGHTLFRNGKSDYTIVVASDAPESEMYAAAELQSWIREVSGVEIPVAGIADGVPGKRLVVGYNPIVSELVPESGKPDDRDDSFTLTTRGGDILLWGGSKRGTLYAVYSFLEEELGCRWYSSKVSVAPKKDSWGFRKIERHEAPGIRIRDNCVLDVRSNPVFSARMRNNFIRIPGCDPGTTIPGTAEGYWGVHSMGSFITPAEFYSTHPEYFSLREGKRLSGYSQLCLSNPDVLKICVERLRKAMRDEPDYLIYSMEQADNRDFCECPECQALAEKYGGQSGLMLWFVNQVADAVRDEFPDKYVGTFAYQYTRHAPKDIVPRDNVVVRLCSIECCLLHDYDDCERNVDFLKDLRAWSAIAPHLYIWDYVTDFAQYCLPVANWKTMASHIRDFRDNNAIGILEEGDYQTVSCELREMRSWVLSKLLWNPDADVDALIMDFTDGYYGAAGKYIRDYLDLEDRILRRPGIHANCYIIANDPMYTGEFISEGRKIFAEAKEAVAGDEDLLHRVQAAEMPLSFLLMEMNPVAAIKDGVEDELMAVIAREGIDRMAEGDWAGGVLNVARLRDRYLAVNESIDHAMDKPYPATEAETSGQGVAYVRYEGGFMSTSEMLEKGSVTSKGTMPSIAVEEDSDKDHFGYVFDCWFMATQSGVHQFTVVSDDGAVLQVDGDTVLDIDGSHSTRSELVFLNLEKGLHRLTLNYFEDCEGQILSVNLAAPDGYFGPLPADRLFIP
;
A
#
# COMPACT_ATOMS: atom_id res chain seq x y z
N MET A 1 -21.94 43.83 34.22
CA MET A 1 -22.38 42.68 35.01
C MET A 1 -23.50 41.99 34.24
N ARG A 2 -23.20 41.01 33.40
CA ARG A 2 -24.14 40.15 32.71
C ARG A 2 -23.57 38.74 32.76
N ILE A 3 -24.32 37.90 33.46
CA ILE A 3 -24.05 36.49 33.70
C ILE A 3 -24.48 35.70 32.46
N PRO A 4 -23.65 34.80 31.87
CA PRO A 4 -24.15 33.90 30.84
C PRO A 4 -24.82 32.68 31.47
N VAL A 5 -26.06 32.47 31.09
CA VAL A 5 -26.87 31.30 31.41
C VAL A 5 -26.39 30.13 30.58
N HIS A 6 -25.90 29.10 31.23
CA HIS A 6 -25.62 27.81 30.62
C HIS A 6 -26.93 27.04 30.44
N ILE A 7 -27.33 26.83 29.21
CA ILE A 7 -28.47 25.95 28.87
C ILE A 7 -27.90 24.53 28.75
N PHE A 8 -28.14 23.72 29.78
CA PHE A 8 -28.03 22.27 29.72
C PHE A 8 -29.19 21.75 28.85
N ALA A 9 -28.88 21.27 27.64
CA ALA A 9 -29.85 20.53 26.84
C ALA A 9 -29.96 19.11 27.41
N LEU A 10 -30.99 18.89 28.16
CA LEU A 10 -31.43 17.58 28.63
C LEU A 10 -32.01 16.81 27.43
N PHE A 11 -31.30 15.84 26.88
CA PHE A 11 -31.83 14.89 25.92
C PHE A 11 -32.86 13.99 26.63
N LEU A 12 -34.11 14.36 26.56
CA LEU A 12 -35.21 13.48 26.88
C LEU A 12 -35.31 12.40 25.81
N VAL A 13 -34.92 11.19 26.15
CA VAL A 13 -35.26 9.99 25.39
C VAL A 13 -36.80 9.82 25.49
N VAL A 14 -37.50 10.38 24.53
CA VAL A 14 -38.94 10.09 24.36
C VAL A 14 -39.01 8.71 23.70
N THR A 15 -39.28 7.69 24.52
CA THR A 15 -39.77 6.40 24.04
C THR A 15 -41.20 6.59 23.53
N GLY A 16 -41.30 7.14 22.32
CA GLY A 16 -42.56 7.22 21.58
C GLY A 16 -42.93 5.85 21.03
N LEU A 17 -43.78 5.13 21.72
CA LEU A 17 -44.55 4.01 21.17
C LEU A 17 -45.50 4.54 20.10
N SER A 18 -44.97 4.75 18.87
CA SER A 18 -45.80 4.87 17.68
C SER A 18 -45.96 3.51 17.04
N SER A 19 -47.05 2.86 17.28
CA SER A 19 -47.48 1.66 16.57
C SER A 19 -47.90 2.01 15.14
N CYS A 20 -46.90 2.14 14.26
CA CYS A 20 -47.13 2.02 12.83
C CYS A 20 -46.68 0.61 12.44
N ALA A 21 -47.60 -0.16 11.85
CA ALA A 21 -47.39 -1.57 11.50
C ALA A 21 -46.15 -1.78 10.61
N GLY A 22 -45.02 -2.06 11.21
CA GLY A 22 -43.80 -2.57 10.56
C GLY A 22 -43.84 -4.09 10.51
N HIS A 23 -43.08 -4.66 9.61
CA HIS A 23 -42.86 -6.10 9.55
C HIS A 23 -41.73 -6.49 10.53
N THR A 24 -41.89 -7.62 11.21
CA THR A 24 -40.88 -8.17 12.14
C THR A 24 -40.29 -9.38 11.49
N LEU A 25 -38.98 -9.39 11.28
CA LEU A 25 -38.24 -10.53 10.73
C LEU A 25 -38.09 -11.63 11.80
N PHE A 26 -37.65 -11.23 12.99
CA PHE A 26 -37.56 -12.14 14.14
C PHE A 26 -37.89 -11.39 15.46
N ARG A 27 -38.37 -12.15 16.44
CA ARG A 27 -38.63 -11.66 17.80
C ARG A 27 -38.61 -12.80 18.81
N ASN A 28 -37.83 -12.65 19.89
CA ASN A 28 -37.75 -13.57 21.01
C ASN A 28 -37.54 -15.03 20.57
N GLY A 29 -36.55 -15.26 19.70
CA GLY A 29 -36.18 -16.60 19.21
C GLY A 29 -37.16 -17.21 18.20
N LYS A 30 -38.06 -16.42 17.56
CA LYS A 30 -39.01 -16.89 16.54
C LYS A 30 -39.04 -16.01 15.31
N SER A 31 -39.32 -16.63 14.15
CA SER A 31 -39.58 -15.94 12.88
C SER A 31 -40.69 -16.66 12.12
N ASP A 32 -41.49 -15.90 11.37
CA ASP A 32 -42.52 -16.39 10.44
C ASP A 32 -42.01 -16.35 8.98
N TYR A 33 -40.73 -16.07 8.80
CA TYR A 33 -40.12 -15.94 7.48
C TYR A 33 -39.52 -17.28 7.01
N THR A 34 -39.45 -17.40 5.69
CA THR A 34 -38.69 -18.47 4.99
C THR A 34 -37.76 -17.81 3.98
N ILE A 35 -36.50 -18.24 3.92
CA ILE A 35 -35.57 -17.89 2.84
C ILE A 35 -35.97 -18.70 1.62
N VAL A 36 -36.22 -18.02 0.49
CA VAL A 36 -36.68 -18.67 -0.75
C VAL A 36 -35.65 -18.42 -1.85
N VAL A 37 -35.17 -19.47 -2.48
CA VAL A 37 -34.24 -19.45 -3.60
C VAL A 37 -34.73 -20.40 -4.71
N ALA A 38 -34.42 -20.11 -5.98
CA ALA A 38 -34.80 -21.01 -7.06
C ALA A 38 -34.05 -22.33 -6.95
N SER A 39 -34.71 -23.46 -7.27
CA SER A 39 -34.07 -24.78 -7.21
C SER A 39 -32.96 -24.99 -8.26
N ASP A 40 -32.99 -24.19 -9.30
CA ASP A 40 -32.01 -24.11 -10.39
C ASP A 40 -31.14 -22.84 -10.34
N ALA A 41 -31.11 -22.19 -9.17
CA ALA A 41 -30.31 -20.98 -8.95
C ALA A 41 -28.83 -21.25 -9.15
N PRO A 42 -28.06 -20.25 -9.63
CA PRO A 42 -26.60 -20.33 -9.63
C PRO A 42 -26.01 -20.65 -8.25
N GLU A 43 -24.86 -21.29 -8.22
CA GLU A 43 -24.19 -21.63 -6.94
C GLU A 43 -23.95 -20.40 -6.05
N SER A 44 -23.71 -19.22 -6.63
CA SER A 44 -23.55 -17.95 -5.89
C SER A 44 -24.82 -17.53 -5.15
N GLU A 45 -26.02 -17.77 -5.70
CA GLU A 45 -27.30 -17.48 -5.03
C GLU A 45 -27.60 -18.51 -3.94
N MET A 46 -27.30 -19.77 -4.18
CA MET A 46 -27.41 -20.82 -3.15
C MET A 46 -26.49 -20.53 -1.96
N TYR A 47 -25.26 -20.11 -2.25
CA TYR A 47 -24.30 -19.70 -1.23
C TYR A 47 -24.80 -18.43 -0.48
N ALA A 48 -25.38 -17.45 -1.18
CA ALA A 48 -25.95 -16.26 -0.58
C ALA A 48 -27.10 -16.59 0.39
N ALA A 49 -27.97 -17.54 0.03
CA ALA A 49 -29.04 -18.00 0.92
C ALA A 49 -28.50 -18.68 2.18
N ALA A 50 -27.43 -19.46 2.08
CA ALA A 50 -26.77 -20.10 3.22
C ALA A 50 -26.07 -19.07 4.14
N GLU A 51 -25.35 -18.08 3.58
CA GLU A 51 -24.77 -16.96 4.35
C GLU A 51 -25.87 -16.17 5.07
N LEU A 52 -26.97 -15.84 4.41
CA LEU A 52 -28.10 -15.14 5.00
C LEU A 52 -28.67 -15.91 6.21
N GLN A 53 -28.93 -17.20 6.06
CA GLN A 53 -29.41 -18.07 7.14
C GLN A 53 -28.44 -18.09 8.33
N SER A 54 -27.17 -18.32 8.04
CA SER A 54 -26.12 -18.45 9.06
C SER A 54 -25.97 -17.17 9.88
N TRP A 55 -25.89 -16.01 9.23
CA TRP A 55 -25.69 -14.74 9.92
C TRP A 55 -26.96 -14.26 10.66
N ILE A 56 -28.16 -14.51 10.13
CA ILE A 56 -29.40 -14.24 10.89
C ILE A 56 -29.41 -15.09 12.16
N ARG A 57 -29.00 -16.37 12.09
CA ARG A 57 -28.88 -17.23 13.26
C ARG A 57 -27.88 -16.70 14.28
N GLU A 58 -26.71 -16.21 13.81
CA GLU A 58 -25.72 -15.60 14.69
C GLU A 58 -26.25 -14.35 15.41
N VAL A 59 -26.99 -13.50 14.70
CA VAL A 59 -27.56 -12.26 15.27
C VAL A 59 -28.70 -12.54 16.24
N SER A 60 -29.61 -13.46 15.88
CA SER A 60 -30.93 -13.61 16.54
C SER A 60 -31.13 -14.91 17.34
N GLY A 61 -30.25 -15.90 17.13
CA GLY A 61 -30.47 -17.27 17.59
C GLY A 61 -31.56 -18.05 16.84
N VAL A 62 -32.16 -17.46 15.78
CA VAL A 62 -33.26 -18.07 15.01
C VAL A 62 -32.71 -18.69 13.73
N GLU A 63 -33.00 -19.96 13.51
CA GLU A 63 -32.73 -20.61 12.23
C GLU A 63 -33.94 -20.48 11.32
N ILE A 64 -33.87 -19.58 10.32
CA ILE A 64 -34.89 -19.39 9.31
C ILE A 64 -34.77 -20.50 8.27
N PRO A 65 -35.86 -21.27 7.95
CA PRO A 65 -35.78 -22.34 6.97
C PRO A 65 -35.47 -21.82 5.56
N VAL A 66 -34.72 -22.61 4.78
CA VAL A 66 -34.50 -22.38 3.35
C VAL A 66 -35.37 -23.32 2.54
N ALA A 67 -36.09 -22.82 1.54
CA ALA A 67 -36.98 -23.59 0.69
C ALA A 67 -36.81 -23.21 -0.79
N GLY A 68 -37.10 -24.15 -1.68
CA GLY A 68 -37.19 -23.91 -3.11
C GLY A 68 -38.49 -23.21 -3.50
N ILE A 69 -38.48 -22.42 -4.58
CA ILE A 69 -39.69 -21.73 -5.10
C ILE A 69 -40.81 -22.73 -5.44
N ALA A 70 -40.48 -23.92 -5.94
CA ALA A 70 -41.44 -24.97 -6.31
C ALA A 70 -42.27 -25.49 -5.13
N ASP A 71 -41.84 -25.26 -3.90
CA ASP A 71 -42.49 -25.75 -2.68
C ASP A 71 -43.74 -24.90 -2.28
N GLY A 72 -44.05 -23.85 -3.05
CA GLY A 72 -45.25 -23.03 -2.84
C GLY A 72 -45.28 -22.38 -1.44
N VAL A 73 -44.18 -21.76 -1.01
CA VAL A 73 -43.97 -21.24 0.34
C VAL A 73 -44.97 -20.17 0.71
N PRO A 74 -45.91 -20.46 1.63
CA PRO A 74 -46.88 -19.46 2.13
C PRO A 74 -46.20 -18.56 3.17
N GLY A 75 -46.65 -17.32 3.28
CA GLY A 75 -46.24 -16.41 4.35
C GLY A 75 -45.21 -15.37 3.90
N LYS A 76 -44.38 -14.92 4.83
CA LYS A 76 -43.37 -13.87 4.62
C LYS A 76 -42.06 -14.48 4.17
N ARG A 77 -41.44 -13.84 3.18
CA ARG A 77 -40.29 -14.43 2.49
C ARG A 77 -39.08 -13.48 2.48
N LEU A 78 -37.89 -14.08 2.60
CA LEU A 78 -36.60 -13.52 2.19
C LEU A 78 -36.28 -14.14 0.84
N VAL A 79 -36.50 -13.42 -0.25
CA VAL A 79 -36.35 -13.93 -1.61
C VAL A 79 -34.96 -13.61 -2.10
N VAL A 80 -34.17 -14.64 -2.41
CA VAL A 80 -32.78 -14.53 -2.85
C VAL A 80 -32.71 -14.88 -4.34
N GLY A 81 -32.11 -13.98 -5.12
CA GLY A 81 -31.93 -14.09 -6.57
C GLY A 81 -33.11 -13.54 -7.38
N TYR A 82 -32.81 -13.24 -8.68
CA TYR A 82 -33.84 -12.81 -9.62
C TYR A 82 -34.60 -14.02 -10.18
N ASN A 83 -35.76 -14.27 -9.64
CA ASN A 83 -36.57 -15.44 -9.85
C ASN A 83 -38.04 -15.07 -10.17
N PRO A 84 -38.95 -16.01 -10.47
CA PRO A 84 -40.35 -15.73 -10.79
C PRO A 84 -41.09 -14.85 -9.78
N ILE A 85 -40.77 -14.97 -8.48
CA ILE A 85 -41.38 -14.13 -7.44
C ILE A 85 -40.96 -12.68 -7.62
N VAL A 86 -39.65 -12.44 -7.83
CA VAL A 86 -39.11 -11.09 -8.03
C VAL A 86 -39.66 -10.51 -9.34
N SER A 87 -39.66 -11.26 -10.42
CA SER A 87 -40.15 -10.79 -11.73
C SER A 87 -41.66 -10.42 -11.74
N GLU A 88 -42.45 -11.07 -10.90
CA GLU A 88 -43.83 -10.71 -10.73
C GLU A 88 -44.02 -9.40 -9.94
N LEU A 89 -43.18 -9.15 -8.96
CA LEU A 89 -43.31 -8.02 -8.01
C LEU A 89 -42.56 -6.76 -8.43
N VAL A 90 -41.65 -6.88 -9.37
CA VAL A 90 -40.73 -5.80 -9.82
C VAL A 90 -40.88 -5.59 -11.33
N PRO A 91 -40.87 -4.33 -11.82
CA PRO A 91 -40.91 -4.05 -13.26
C PRO A 91 -39.75 -4.73 -14.01
N GLU A 92 -39.95 -5.04 -15.28
CA GLU A 92 -38.92 -5.68 -16.15
C GLU A 92 -37.62 -4.88 -16.26
N SER A 93 -37.69 -3.54 -16.08
CA SER A 93 -36.53 -2.66 -15.97
C SER A 93 -35.64 -2.95 -14.73
N GLY A 94 -36.14 -3.75 -13.78
CA GLY A 94 -35.35 -4.19 -12.61
C GLY A 94 -34.60 -5.51 -12.81
N LYS A 95 -34.59 -6.07 -14.04
CA LYS A 95 -33.79 -7.25 -14.35
C LYS A 95 -32.30 -6.87 -14.31
N PRO A 96 -31.47 -7.62 -13.55
CA PRO A 96 -30.06 -7.31 -13.44
C PRO A 96 -29.32 -7.55 -14.75
N ASP A 97 -28.25 -6.80 -14.99
CA ASP A 97 -27.27 -7.15 -16.04
C ASP A 97 -26.41 -8.33 -15.52
N ASP A 98 -26.34 -9.38 -16.32
CA ASP A 98 -25.58 -10.57 -15.95
C ASP A 98 -24.04 -10.30 -15.91
N ARG A 99 -23.60 -9.14 -16.35
CA ARG A 99 -22.18 -8.79 -16.49
C ARG A 99 -21.63 -7.90 -15.37
N ASP A 100 -22.49 -7.41 -14.49
CA ASP A 100 -22.06 -6.55 -13.38
C ASP A 100 -22.38 -7.15 -12.01
N ASP A 101 -21.82 -6.53 -10.95
CA ASP A 101 -22.03 -6.91 -9.56
C ASP A 101 -23.09 -6.04 -8.88
N SER A 102 -23.89 -5.26 -9.64
CA SER A 102 -24.96 -4.43 -9.07
C SER A 102 -26.04 -5.29 -8.43
N PHE A 103 -26.73 -4.69 -7.47
CA PHE A 103 -27.82 -5.37 -6.78
C PHE A 103 -28.94 -4.43 -6.38
N THR A 104 -30.09 -5.03 -6.09
CA THR A 104 -31.23 -4.37 -5.49
C THR A 104 -31.69 -5.12 -4.23
N LEU A 105 -31.94 -4.35 -3.19
CA LEU A 105 -32.55 -4.78 -1.93
C LEU A 105 -33.81 -3.96 -1.71
N THR A 106 -34.97 -4.62 -1.71
CA THR A 106 -36.25 -3.92 -1.52
C THR A 106 -37.24 -4.76 -0.74
N THR A 107 -38.31 -4.11 -0.30
CA THR A 107 -39.42 -4.77 0.39
C THR A 107 -40.73 -4.59 -0.39
N ARG A 108 -41.50 -5.68 -0.54
CA ARG A 108 -42.83 -5.68 -1.19
C ARG A 108 -43.80 -6.55 -0.41
N GLY A 109 -44.92 -5.99 0.05
CA GLY A 109 -45.99 -6.74 0.71
C GLY A 109 -45.59 -7.49 1.99
N GLY A 110 -44.45 -7.14 2.59
CA GLY A 110 -43.89 -7.82 3.75
C GLY A 110 -42.75 -8.80 3.42
N ASP A 111 -42.50 -9.08 2.15
CA ASP A 111 -41.32 -9.81 1.70
C ASP A 111 -40.11 -8.88 1.61
N ILE A 112 -38.92 -9.43 1.83
CA ILE A 112 -37.65 -8.80 1.55
C ILE A 112 -37.08 -9.48 0.30
N LEU A 113 -36.75 -8.68 -0.73
CA LEU A 113 -36.26 -9.15 -2.02
C LEU A 113 -34.80 -8.72 -2.17
N LEU A 114 -33.91 -9.69 -2.46
CA LEU A 114 -32.47 -9.55 -2.53
C LEU A 114 -31.99 -10.14 -3.86
N TRP A 115 -31.65 -9.33 -4.84
CA TRP A 115 -31.17 -9.83 -6.14
C TRP A 115 -30.16 -8.90 -6.79
N GLY A 116 -29.36 -9.41 -7.70
CA GLY A 116 -28.36 -8.67 -8.44
C GLY A 116 -27.87 -9.43 -9.66
N GLY A 117 -26.82 -8.95 -10.29
CA GLY A 117 -26.19 -9.59 -11.44
C GLY A 117 -25.76 -11.02 -11.13
N SER A 118 -25.65 -11.83 -12.18
CA SER A 118 -25.55 -13.29 -12.06
C SER A 118 -24.27 -13.80 -11.41
N LYS A 119 -23.18 -13.01 -11.43
CA LYS A 119 -21.91 -13.43 -10.80
C LYS A 119 -22.04 -13.38 -9.27
N ARG A 120 -22.04 -12.18 -8.68
CA ARG A 120 -22.08 -11.99 -7.23
C ARG A 120 -23.07 -10.92 -6.76
N GLY A 121 -23.78 -10.23 -7.64
CA GLY A 121 -24.69 -9.17 -7.26
C GLY A 121 -25.70 -9.60 -6.20
N THR A 122 -26.31 -10.78 -6.31
CA THR A 122 -27.23 -11.33 -5.30
C THR A 122 -26.51 -11.57 -3.97
N LEU A 123 -25.29 -12.12 -3.97
CA LEU A 123 -24.49 -12.32 -2.76
C LEU A 123 -24.18 -10.97 -2.07
N TYR A 124 -23.84 -9.94 -2.86
CA TYR A 124 -23.59 -8.61 -2.34
C TYR A 124 -24.84 -7.92 -1.80
N ALA A 125 -26.02 -8.20 -2.37
CA ALA A 125 -27.30 -7.78 -1.78
C ALA A 125 -27.50 -8.37 -0.38
N VAL A 126 -27.15 -9.65 -0.20
CA VAL A 126 -27.22 -10.32 1.11
C VAL A 126 -26.22 -9.71 2.08
N TYR A 127 -24.97 -9.48 1.67
CA TYR A 127 -23.97 -8.83 2.53
C TYR A 127 -24.38 -7.40 2.90
N SER A 128 -24.94 -6.62 1.96
CA SER A 128 -25.47 -5.29 2.26
C SER A 128 -26.62 -5.33 3.28
N PHE A 129 -27.53 -6.29 3.16
CA PHE A 129 -28.59 -6.49 4.14
C PHE A 129 -28.03 -6.82 5.54
N LEU A 130 -27.06 -7.70 5.62
CA LEU A 130 -26.42 -8.11 6.88
C LEU A 130 -25.65 -6.95 7.53
N GLU A 131 -24.93 -6.17 6.74
CA GLU A 131 -24.15 -5.02 7.23
C GLU A 131 -25.05 -3.87 7.66
N GLU A 132 -25.93 -3.40 6.77
CA GLU A 132 -26.66 -2.15 6.95
C GLU A 132 -27.94 -2.29 7.78
N GLU A 133 -28.60 -3.44 7.71
CA GLU A 133 -29.86 -3.67 8.41
C GLU A 133 -29.65 -4.43 9.73
N LEU A 134 -28.78 -5.42 9.74
CA LEU A 134 -28.53 -6.21 10.94
C LEU A 134 -27.30 -5.75 11.74
N GLY A 135 -26.40 -4.97 11.13
CA GLY A 135 -25.22 -4.40 11.79
C GLY A 135 -24.05 -5.40 11.88
N CYS A 136 -24.06 -6.43 11.05
CA CYS A 136 -22.91 -7.34 10.95
C CYS A 136 -21.68 -6.62 10.42
N ARG A 137 -20.50 -7.00 10.87
CA ARG A 137 -19.22 -6.47 10.34
C ARG A 137 -18.22 -7.59 10.22
N TRP A 138 -17.38 -7.49 9.19
CA TRP A 138 -16.22 -8.37 8.96
C TRP A 138 -15.00 -7.46 8.82
N TYR A 139 -14.32 -7.20 9.95
CA TYR A 139 -13.18 -6.27 9.98
C TYR A 139 -11.88 -6.89 9.46
N SER A 140 -11.75 -8.20 9.57
CA SER A 140 -10.66 -8.98 8.99
C SER A 140 -11.14 -10.42 8.73
N SER A 141 -10.28 -11.26 8.15
CA SER A 141 -10.58 -12.69 8.00
C SER A 141 -10.81 -13.40 9.35
N LYS A 142 -10.25 -12.85 10.43
CA LYS A 142 -10.29 -13.42 11.79
C LYS A 142 -11.33 -12.74 12.69
N VAL A 143 -11.74 -11.49 12.40
CA VAL A 143 -12.57 -10.67 13.28
C VAL A 143 -13.88 -10.31 12.60
N SER A 144 -14.97 -10.88 13.13
CA SER A 144 -16.32 -10.61 12.66
C SER A 144 -17.22 -10.28 13.84
N VAL A 145 -18.18 -9.39 13.63
CA VAL A 145 -19.16 -8.95 14.65
C VAL A 145 -20.57 -9.27 14.17
N ALA A 146 -21.32 -10.01 15.00
CA ALA A 146 -22.75 -10.26 14.84
C ALA A 146 -23.45 -9.69 16.08
N PRO A 147 -24.04 -8.47 16.02
CA PRO A 147 -24.70 -7.87 17.16
C PRO A 147 -25.90 -8.73 17.59
N LYS A 148 -25.93 -9.15 18.86
CA LYS A 148 -27.04 -9.96 19.36
C LYS A 148 -28.28 -9.09 19.51
N LYS A 149 -29.38 -9.52 18.87
CA LYS A 149 -30.67 -8.81 18.84
C LYS A 149 -31.81 -9.75 19.19
N ASP A 150 -32.61 -9.41 20.21
CA ASP A 150 -33.83 -10.15 20.56
C ASP A 150 -34.94 -9.97 19.52
N SER A 151 -34.92 -8.85 18.79
CA SER A 151 -35.90 -8.56 17.74
C SER A 151 -35.33 -7.58 16.72
N TRP A 152 -35.73 -7.78 15.47
CA TRP A 152 -35.49 -6.83 14.40
C TRP A 152 -36.70 -6.76 13.47
N GLY A 153 -37.02 -5.55 13.03
CA GLY A 153 -38.13 -5.30 12.12
C GLY A 153 -37.88 -4.11 11.22
N PHE A 154 -38.63 -4.06 10.13
CA PHE A 154 -38.48 -3.07 9.08
C PHE A 154 -39.80 -2.47 8.65
N ARG A 155 -39.75 -1.31 7.99
CA ARG A 155 -40.93 -0.70 7.34
C ARG A 155 -40.85 -0.84 5.83
N LYS A 156 -39.93 -0.08 5.24
CA LYS A 156 -39.63 -0.10 3.81
C LYS A 156 -38.11 -0.04 3.64
N ILE A 157 -37.60 -0.92 2.83
CA ILE A 157 -36.24 -0.87 2.35
C ILE A 157 -36.33 -0.66 0.84
N GLU A 158 -35.52 0.23 0.30
CA GLU A 158 -35.40 0.47 -1.14
C GLU A 158 -33.97 0.92 -1.38
N ARG A 159 -33.14 0.01 -1.89
CA ARG A 159 -31.73 0.25 -2.12
C ARG A 159 -31.33 -0.39 -3.43
N HIS A 160 -30.61 0.36 -4.24
CA HIS A 160 -29.95 -0.12 -5.42
C HIS A 160 -28.50 0.34 -5.36
N GLU A 161 -27.55 -0.60 -5.49
CA GLU A 161 -26.12 -0.31 -5.48
C GLU A 161 -25.46 -0.91 -6.71
N ALA A 162 -24.45 -0.20 -7.22
CA ALA A 162 -23.54 -0.66 -8.25
C ALA A 162 -22.11 -0.30 -7.82
N PRO A 163 -21.12 -1.14 -8.12
CA PRO A 163 -19.74 -0.83 -7.77
C PRO A 163 -19.24 0.38 -8.56
N GLY A 164 -18.52 1.28 -7.89
CA GLY A 164 -17.84 2.39 -8.55
C GLY A 164 -16.70 1.92 -9.45
N ILE A 165 -16.05 0.81 -9.09
CA ILE A 165 -14.99 0.16 -9.86
C ILE A 165 -15.43 -1.27 -10.20
N ARG A 166 -15.39 -1.63 -11.48
CA ARG A 166 -15.86 -2.94 -11.96
C ARG A 166 -14.97 -4.09 -11.48
N ILE A 167 -13.63 -3.97 -11.60
CA ILE A 167 -12.65 -4.97 -11.16
C ILE A 167 -11.93 -4.43 -9.94
N ARG A 168 -12.14 -5.07 -8.79
CA ARG A 168 -11.67 -4.62 -7.49
C ARG A 168 -10.67 -5.61 -6.93
N ASP A 169 -9.38 -5.30 -7.12
CA ASP A 169 -8.27 -6.13 -6.67
C ASP A 169 -7.55 -5.47 -5.49
N ASN A 170 -8.00 -5.80 -4.29
CA ASN A 170 -7.30 -5.42 -3.06
C ASN A 170 -6.19 -6.44 -2.80
N CYS A 171 -4.97 -6.05 -3.15
CA CYS A 171 -3.80 -6.91 -3.13
C CYS A 171 -3.08 -6.91 -1.77
N VAL A 172 -3.86 -7.08 -0.68
CA VAL A 172 -3.36 -7.29 0.67
C VAL A 172 -3.52 -8.76 1.03
N LEU A 173 -2.54 -9.35 1.73
CA LEU A 173 -2.48 -10.79 1.98
C LEU A 173 -3.74 -11.34 2.65
N ASP A 174 -4.31 -10.64 3.64
CA ASP A 174 -5.51 -11.09 4.34
C ASP A 174 -6.73 -11.22 3.41
N VAL A 175 -6.88 -10.30 2.44
CA VAL A 175 -7.93 -10.36 1.42
C VAL A 175 -7.63 -11.46 0.40
N ARG A 176 -6.40 -11.53 -0.10
CA ARG A 176 -6.03 -12.45 -1.19
C ARG A 176 -6.01 -13.92 -0.75
N SER A 177 -5.60 -14.18 0.49
CA SER A 177 -5.53 -15.55 1.03
C SER A 177 -6.86 -16.07 1.60
N ASN A 178 -7.88 -15.20 1.74
CA ASN A 178 -9.16 -15.55 2.35
C ASN A 178 -10.35 -15.24 1.42
N PRO A 179 -10.75 -16.18 0.54
CA PRO A 179 -11.82 -15.95 -0.44
C PRO A 179 -13.16 -15.53 0.19
N VAL A 180 -13.50 -16.06 1.37
CA VAL A 180 -14.73 -15.70 2.10
C VAL A 180 -14.68 -14.24 2.54
N PHE A 181 -13.58 -13.80 3.15
CA PHE A 181 -13.39 -12.42 3.56
C PHE A 181 -13.38 -11.48 2.35
N SER A 182 -12.65 -11.85 1.30
CA SER A 182 -12.62 -11.12 0.03
C SER A 182 -14.02 -10.90 -0.55
N ALA A 183 -14.87 -11.94 -0.58
CA ALA A 183 -16.24 -11.83 -1.07
C ALA A 183 -17.11 -10.94 -0.18
N ARG A 184 -16.99 -11.05 1.16
CA ARG A 184 -17.69 -10.18 2.12
C ARG A 184 -17.30 -8.72 1.97
N MET A 185 -16.04 -8.46 1.62
CA MET A 185 -15.55 -7.12 1.29
C MET A 185 -15.86 -6.69 -0.14
N ARG A 186 -16.62 -7.45 -0.90
CA ARG A 186 -17.04 -7.19 -2.28
C ARG A 186 -15.88 -7.07 -3.26
N ASN A 187 -14.70 -7.61 -2.94
CA ASN A 187 -13.63 -7.79 -3.91
C ASN A 187 -14.02 -8.90 -4.89
N ASN A 188 -13.66 -8.73 -6.15
CA ASN A 188 -14.04 -9.66 -7.19
C ASN A 188 -12.88 -10.17 -8.04
N PHE A 189 -11.66 -9.81 -7.71
CA PHE A 189 -10.46 -10.40 -8.27
C PHE A 189 -9.99 -11.57 -7.39
N ILE A 190 -9.96 -12.78 -7.93
CA ILE A 190 -9.45 -13.93 -7.20
C ILE A 190 -8.74 -14.88 -8.17
N ARG A 191 -7.45 -14.79 -8.23
CA ARG A 191 -6.54 -15.93 -8.41
C ARG A 191 -5.10 -15.50 -8.20
N ILE A 192 -4.51 -16.02 -7.14
CA ILE A 192 -3.06 -15.99 -6.99
C ILE A 192 -2.58 -17.40 -7.28
N PRO A 193 -1.64 -17.60 -8.20
CA PRO A 193 -0.94 -18.88 -8.32
C PRO A 193 -0.29 -19.21 -6.96
N GLY A 194 -0.65 -20.37 -6.39
CA GLY A 194 -0.10 -20.84 -5.11
C GLY A 194 -0.95 -20.58 -3.86
N CYS A 195 -2.04 -19.81 -3.93
CA CYS A 195 -3.04 -19.81 -2.87
C CYS A 195 -3.98 -21.01 -3.03
N ASP A 196 -4.26 -21.70 -1.92
CA ASP A 196 -5.09 -22.89 -1.90
C ASP A 196 -6.48 -22.63 -2.51
N PRO A 197 -6.85 -23.30 -3.60
CA PRO A 197 -8.18 -23.18 -4.20
C PRO A 197 -9.29 -23.87 -3.40
N GLY A 198 -9.00 -24.35 -2.18
CA GLY A 198 -9.91 -25.20 -1.39
C GLY A 198 -11.28 -24.62 -1.08
N THR A 199 -11.50 -23.30 -1.28
CA THR A 199 -12.80 -22.65 -1.15
C THR A 199 -12.93 -21.50 -2.12
N THR A 200 -13.18 -21.76 -3.40
CA THR A 200 -13.64 -20.71 -4.32
C THR A 200 -15.08 -20.37 -3.96
N ILE A 201 -15.32 -19.12 -3.51
CA ILE A 201 -16.68 -18.62 -3.39
C ILE A 201 -17.28 -18.52 -4.79
N PRO A 202 -18.46 -19.11 -5.03
CA PRO A 202 -19.08 -19.12 -6.34
C PRO A 202 -19.27 -17.70 -6.94
N GLY A 203 -19.26 -17.62 -8.28
CA GLY A 203 -19.39 -16.35 -9.00
C GLY A 203 -18.10 -15.54 -9.01
N THR A 204 -16.95 -16.20 -8.89
CA THR A 204 -15.66 -15.52 -9.05
C THR A 204 -15.54 -14.81 -10.37
N ALA A 205 -14.92 -13.69 -10.25
CA ALA A 205 -14.90 -12.62 -11.18
C ALA A 205 -13.85 -12.71 -12.26
N GLU A 206 -13.76 -11.60 -12.85
CA GLU A 206 -12.97 -11.14 -13.95
C GLU A 206 -11.49 -11.08 -13.55
N GLY A 207 -10.72 -12.13 -13.82
CA GLY A 207 -9.30 -12.20 -13.50
C GLY A 207 -8.42 -11.55 -14.56
N TYR A 208 -7.20 -11.17 -14.16
CA TYR A 208 -6.11 -10.76 -15.03
C TYR A 208 -5.07 -11.89 -15.09
N TRP A 209 -4.86 -12.46 -16.28
CA TRP A 209 -3.92 -13.55 -16.46
C TRP A 209 -2.51 -13.01 -16.71
N GLY A 210 -1.57 -13.42 -15.87
CA GLY A 210 -0.16 -13.11 -16.03
C GLY A 210 0.20 -11.66 -15.72
N VAL A 211 1.51 -11.43 -15.61
CA VAL A 211 2.16 -10.13 -15.48
C VAL A 211 3.55 -10.25 -16.14
N HIS A 212 4.06 -9.17 -16.75
CA HIS A 212 5.33 -9.18 -17.48
C HIS A 212 5.49 -10.34 -18.47
N SER A 213 4.42 -10.72 -19.14
CA SER A 213 4.25 -12.01 -19.82
C SER A 213 5.12 -12.19 -21.08
N MET A 214 5.55 -11.12 -21.75
CA MET A 214 6.36 -11.22 -22.97
C MET A 214 7.64 -12.02 -22.75
N GLY A 215 8.30 -11.83 -21.60
CA GLY A 215 9.51 -12.57 -21.22
C GLY A 215 9.29 -14.07 -21.03
N SER A 216 8.05 -14.48 -20.67
CA SER A 216 7.68 -15.88 -20.55
C SER A 216 7.27 -16.51 -21.89
N PHE A 217 6.79 -15.70 -22.83
CA PHE A 217 6.43 -16.17 -24.17
C PHE A 217 7.65 -16.43 -25.04
N ILE A 218 8.72 -15.64 -24.91
CA ILE A 218 9.95 -15.84 -25.66
C ILE A 218 11.12 -15.74 -24.69
N THR A 219 11.58 -16.91 -24.22
CA THR A 219 12.66 -16.98 -23.25
C THR A 219 14.03 -17.07 -23.92
N PRO A 220 15.08 -16.45 -23.36
CA PRO A 220 16.44 -16.59 -23.89
C PRO A 220 16.93 -18.04 -23.93
N ALA A 221 16.54 -18.86 -22.96
CA ALA A 221 16.91 -20.27 -22.91
C ALA A 221 16.38 -21.07 -24.13
N GLU A 222 15.21 -20.71 -24.64
CA GLU A 222 14.58 -21.41 -25.76
C GLU A 222 15.08 -20.88 -27.12
N PHE A 223 15.26 -19.56 -27.26
CA PHE A 223 15.43 -18.94 -28.57
C PHE A 223 16.78 -18.27 -28.80
N TYR A 224 17.52 -17.80 -27.78
CA TYR A 224 18.64 -16.90 -28.00
C TYR A 224 19.78 -17.53 -28.84
N SER A 225 20.06 -18.82 -28.68
CA SER A 225 21.13 -19.49 -29.41
C SER A 225 20.88 -19.59 -30.92
N THR A 226 19.60 -19.56 -31.33
CA THR A 226 19.18 -19.70 -32.73
C THR A 226 18.59 -18.43 -33.33
N HIS A 227 17.98 -17.59 -32.48
CA HIS A 227 17.26 -16.39 -32.87
C HIS A 227 17.58 -15.21 -31.93
N PRO A 228 18.84 -14.75 -31.86
CA PRO A 228 19.19 -13.60 -31.02
C PRO A 228 18.45 -12.31 -31.44
N GLU A 229 18.01 -12.22 -32.69
CA GLU A 229 17.23 -11.08 -33.23
C GLU A 229 15.84 -10.92 -32.62
N TYR A 230 15.34 -11.88 -31.88
CA TYR A 230 14.08 -11.77 -31.14
C TYR A 230 14.18 -10.89 -29.88
N PHE A 231 15.41 -10.71 -29.39
CA PHE A 231 15.69 -9.96 -28.15
C PHE A 231 16.16 -8.54 -28.45
N SER A 232 16.04 -7.66 -27.46
CA SER A 232 16.41 -6.26 -27.59
C SER A 232 17.85 -6.07 -28.05
N LEU A 233 18.03 -5.14 -29.00
CA LEU A 233 19.31 -4.60 -29.38
C LEU A 233 19.60 -3.37 -28.50
N ARG A 234 20.66 -3.42 -27.71
CA ARG A 234 21.15 -2.31 -26.88
C ARG A 234 22.62 -2.10 -27.16
N GLU A 235 23.05 -0.87 -27.40
CA GLU A 235 24.45 -0.53 -27.66
C GLU A 235 25.12 -1.45 -28.71
N GLY A 236 24.38 -1.80 -29.75
CA GLY A 236 24.87 -2.65 -30.85
C GLY A 236 24.94 -4.15 -30.52
N LYS A 237 24.45 -4.61 -29.37
CA LYS A 237 24.44 -6.02 -28.95
C LYS A 237 23.02 -6.51 -28.68
N ARG A 238 22.73 -7.76 -29.07
CA ARG A 238 21.49 -8.44 -28.65
C ARG A 238 21.65 -8.98 -27.23
N LEU A 239 20.69 -8.67 -26.37
CA LEU A 239 20.75 -9.06 -24.97
C LEU A 239 20.35 -10.54 -24.79
N SER A 240 21.12 -11.30 -24.01
CA SER A 240 20.92 -12.74 -23.79
C SER A 240 20.25 -13.08 -22.45
N GLY A 241 20.01 -12.07 -21.62
CA GLY A 241 19.41 -12.21 -20.30
C GLY A 241 17.92 -11.91 -20.28
N TYR A 242 17.40 -11.65 -19.09
CA TYR A 242 16.04 -11.15 -18.91
C TYR A 242 15.98 -9.71 -19.46
N SER A 243 15.46 -9.56 -20.66
CA SER A 243 15.37 -8.28 -21.37
C SER A 243 14.05 -8.16 -22.12
N GLN A 244 13.84 -7.01 -22.75
CA GLN A 244 12.68 -6.82 -23.63
C GLN A 244 12.85 -7.58 -24.96
N LEU A 245 11.77 -7.67 -25.72
CA LEU A 245 11.75 -8.28 -27.04
C LEU A 245 11.91 -7.23 -28.15
N CYS A 246 12.34 -7.66 -29.33
CA CYS A 246 12.33 -6.84 -30.55
C CYS A 246 10.92 -6.81 -31.14
N LEU A 247 10.12 -5.82 -30.80
CA LEU A 247 8.68 -5.75 -31.15
C LEU A 247 8.42 -5.51 -32.64
N SER A 248 9.42 -5.04 -33.39
CA SER A 248 9.32 -4.91 -34.87
C SER A 248 9.53 -6.23 -35.59
N ASN A 249 9.99 -7.29 -34.92
CA ASN A 249 10.25 -8.59 -35.53
C ASN A 249 8.93 -9.36 -35.75
N PRO A 250 8.57 -9.77 -36.98
CA PRO A 250 7.29 -10.43 -37.29
C PRO A 250 7.18 -11.84 -36.67
N ASP A 251 8.31 -12.55 -36.49
CA ASP A 251 8.28 -13.88 -35.87
C ASP A 251 8.00 -13.77 -34.35
N VAL A 252 8.50 -12.71 -33.69
CA VAL A 252 8.14 -12.39 -32.29
C VAL A 252 6.65 -12.18 -32.17
N LEU A 253 6.03 -11.39 -33.06
CA LEU A 253 4.58 -11.19 -33.10
C LEU A 253 3.83 -12.51 -33.24
N LYS A 254 4.24 -13.34 -34.21
CA LYS A 254 3.59 -14.62 -34.49
C LYS A 254 3.64 -15.55 -33.24
N ILE A 255 4.82 -15.69 -32.61
CA ILE A 255 4.99 -16.54 -31.44
C ILE A 255 4.14 -16.01 -30.27
N CYS A 256 4.13 -14.70 -30.02
CA CYS A 256 3.31 -14.09 -28.98
C CYS A 256 1.81 -14.35 -29.20
N VAL A 257 1.31 -14.20 -30.41
CA VAL A 257 -0.09 -14.51 -30.77
C VAL A 257 -0.42 -15.98 -30.52
N GLU A 258 0.44 -16.91 -30.97
CA GLU A 258 0.21 -18.35 -30.79
C GLU A 258 0.19 -18.74 -29.30
N ARG A 259 1.13 -18.20 -28.51
CA ARG A 259 1.22 -18.51 -27.07
C ARG A 259 0.11 -17.85 -26.25
N LEU A 260 -0.32 -16.63 -26.63
CA LEU A 260 -1.47 -16.00 -26.00
C LEU A 260 -2.76 -16.76 -26.30
N ARG A 261 -3.00 -17.19 -27.56
CA ARG A 261 -4.12 -18.06 -27.90
C ARG A 261 -4.15 -19.35 -27.10
N LYS A 262 -2.96 -19.93 -26.91
CA LYS A 262 -2.84 -21.14 -26.08
C LYS A 262 -3.24 -20.85 -24.62
N ALA A 263 -2.76 -19.76 -24.04
CA ALA A 263 -3.13 -19.36 -22.69
C ALA A 263 -4.64 -19.13 -22.55
N MET A 264 -5.26 -18.43 -23.51
CA MET A 264 -6.72 -18.18 -23.53
C MET A 264 -7.56 -19.47 -23.62
N ARG A 265 -7.06 -20.52 -24.30
CA ARG A 265 -7.73 -21.81 -24.37
C ARG A 265 -7.52 -22.67 -23.14
N ASP A 266 -6.30 -22.68 -22.63
CA ASP A 266 -5.92 -23.51 -21.48
C ASP A 266 -6.53 -22.99 -20.17
N GLU A 267 -6.67 -21.68 -20.05
CA GLU A 267 -7.17 -20.98 -18.85
C GLU A 267 -8.29 -19.98 -19.22
N PRO A 268 -9.46 -20.44 -19.65
CA PRO A 268 -10.50 -19.59 -20.26
C PRO A 268 -11.23 -18.67 -19.28
N ASP A 269 -11.04 -18.84 -17.97
CA ASP A 269 -11.81 -18.14 -16.95
C ASP A 269 -11.37 -16.68 -16.73
N TYR A 270 -10.20 -16.30 -17.22
CA TYR A 270 -9.74 -14.93 -17.12
C TYR A 270 -10.44 -14.01 -18.14
N LEU A 271 -10.60 -12.74 -17.76
CA LEU A 271 -11.14 -11.71 -18.64
C LEU A 271 -10.05 -11.03 -19.46
N ILE A 272 -8.91 -10.71 -18.81
CA ILE A 272 -7.80 -9.96 -19.39
C ILE A 272 -6.56 -10.85 -19.44
N TYR A 273 -5.87 -10.88 -20.58
CA TYR A 273 -4.65 -11.67 -20.76
C TYR A 273 -3.48 -10.74 -21.05
N SER A 274 -2.45 -10.84 -20.24
CA SER A 274 -1.25 -10.01 -20.29
C SER A 274 -0.49 -10.19 -21.60
N MET A 275 -0.14 -9.08 -22.23
CA MET A 275 0.86 -8.92 -23.27
C MET A 275 1.73 -7.72 -22.86
N GLU A 276 2.49 -7.91 -21.82
CA GLU A 276 3.16 -6.85 -21.09
C GLU A 276 4.67 -6.98 -21.16
N GLN A 277 5.36 -5.84 -21.20
CA GLN A 277 6.80 -5.72 -21.15
C GLN A 277 7.40 -6.41 -19.93
N ALA A 278 8.66 -6.84 -20.01
CA ALA A 278 9.42 -7.33 -18.88
C ALA A 278 9.73 -6.18 -17.88
N ASP A 279 10.01 -6.53 -16.63
CA ASP A 279 10.32 -5.54 -15.59
C ASP A 279 11.77 -5.08 -15.66
N ASN A 280 12.08 -4.33 -16.70
CA ASN A 280 13.36 -3.66 -16.92
C ASN A 280 13.22 -2.59 -18.02
N ARG A 281 14.24 -1.75 -18.19
CA ARG A 281 14.28 -0.66 -19.18
C ARG A 281 15.05 -1.01 -20.47
N ASP A 282 15.31 -2.27 -20.74
CA ASP A 282 16.12 -2.74 -21.86
C ASP A 282 15.36 -2.81 -23.20
N PHE A 283 14.60 -1.79 -23.54
CA PHE A 283 13.85 -1.74 -24.81
C PHE A 283 14.77 -1.78 -26.04
N CYS A 284 14.24 -2.28 -27.17
CA CYS A 284 15.02 -2.52 -28.38
C CYS A 284 15.33 -1.22 -29.15
N GLU A 285 16.60 -1.00 -29.45
CA GLU A 285 17.12 0.15 -30.22
C GLU A 285 17.42 -0.20 -31.69
N CYS A 286 16.89 -1.31 -32.23
CA CYS A 286 17.08 -1.57 -33.64
C CYS A 286 16.37 -0.50 -34.50
N PRO A 287 16.87 -0.24 -35.74
CA PRO A 287 16.33 0.85 -36.58
C PRO A 287 14.82 0.78 -36.79
N GLU A 288 14.26 -0.43 -36.92
CA GLU A 288 12.85 -0.65 -37.14
C GLU A 288 12.01 -0.32 -35.88
N CYS A 289 12.46 -0.73 -34.69
CA CYS A 289 11.83 -0.38 -33.42
C CYS A 289 11.90 1.12 -33.16
N GLN A 290 13.06 1.76 -33.41
CA GLN A 290 13.21 3.21 -33.26
C GLN A 290 12.31 3.99 -34.22
N ALA A 291 12.23 3.58 -35.51
CA ALA A 291 11.34 4.23 -36.48
C ALA A 291 9.87 4.15 -36.06
N LEU A 292 9.41 3.02 -35.51
CA LEU A 292 8.05 2.85 -35.00
C LEU A 292 7.82 3.67 -33.73
N ALA A 293 8.77 3.69 -32.80
CA ALA A 293 8.69 4.52 -31.60
C ALA A 293 8.62 6.02 -31.98
N GLU A 294 9.47 6.50 -32.88
CA GLU A 294 9.45 7.87 -33.36
C GLU A 294 8.11 8.22 -34.04
N LYS A 295 7.62 7.32 -34.89
CA LYS A 295 6.34 7.50 -35.60
C LYS A 295 5.16 7.65 -34.62
N TYR A 296 5.14 6.90 -33.55
CA TYR A 296 4.00 6.87 -32.62
C TYR A 296 4.28 7.59 -31.28
N GLY A 297 5.32 8.42 -31.23
CA GLY A 297 5.57 9.35 -30.12
C GLY A 297 6.24 8.75 -28.89
N GLY A 298 6.93 7.61 -29.03
CA GLY A 298 7.71 6.98 -27.98
C GLY A 298 7.56 5.47 -27.89
N GLN A 299 8.17 4.89 -26.88
CA GLN A 299 8.15 3.44 -26.67
C GLN A 299 6.75 2.90 -26.36
N SER A 300 5.90 3.69 -25.73
CA SER A 300 4.48 3.36 -25.54
C SER A 300 3.75 3.18 -26.88
N GLY A 301 4.10 3.99 -27.88
CA GLY A 301 3.55 3.88 -29.23
C GLY A 301 3.99 2.61 -29.95
N LEU A 302 5.27 2.23 -29.82
CA LEU A 302 5.79 0.95 -30.32
C LEU A 302 5.09 -0.23 -29.62
N MET A 303 4.97 -0.19 -28.30
CA MET A 303 4.28 -1.22 -27.52
C MET A 303 2.83 -1.36 -27.96
N LEU A 304 2.10 -0.26 -28.04
CA LEU A 304 0.70 -0.26 -28.45
C LEU A 304 0.50 -0.72 -29.91
N TRP A 305 1.43 -0.36 -30.81
CA TRP A 305 1.42 -0.86 -32.16
C TRP A 305 1.53 -2.39 -32.22
N PHE A 306 2.39 -2.97 -31.40
CA PHE A 306 2.55 -4.43 -31.29
C PHE A 306 1.30 -5.09 -30.68
N VAL A 307 0.84 -4.58 -29.54
CA VAL A 307 -0.30 -5.14 -28.80
C VAL A 307 -1.59 -5.07 -29.59
N ASN A 308 -1.82 -3.99 -30.37
CA ASN A 308 -2.97 -3.88 -31.26
C ASN A 308 -3.01 -5.00 -32.31
N GLN A 309 -1.86 -5.41 -32.85
CA GLN A 309 -1.81 -6.52 -33.81
C GLN A 309 -2.11 -7.87 -33.13
N VAL A 310 -1.64 -8.06 -31.89
CA VAL A 310 -1.98 -9.25 -31.10
C VAL A 310 -3.49 -9.27 -30.82
N ALA A 311 -4.05 -8.13 -30.40
CA ALA A 311 -5.48 -7.99 -30.11
C ALA A 311 -6.36 -8.24 -31.33
N ASP A 312 -5.98 -7.70 -32.51
CA ASP A 312 -6.66 -7.96 -33.79
C ASP A 312 -6.62 -9.46 -34.16
N ALA A 313 -5.51 -10.15 -33.87
CA ALA A 313 -5.35 -11.57 -34.21
C ALA A 313 -6.18 -12.52 -33.35
N VAL A 314 -6.57 -12.12 -32.13
CA VAL A 314 -7.33 -12.99 -31.19
C VAL A 314 -8.82 -12.64 -31.11
N ARG A 315 -9.22 -11.46 -31.58
CA ARG A 315 -10.57 -10.89 -31.43
C ARG A 315 -11.70 -11.81 -31.86
N ASP A 316 -11.60 -12.40 -33.05
CA ASP A 316 -12.70 -13.22 -33.63
C ASP A 316 -12.86 -14.56 -32.90
N GLU A 317 -11.76 -15.10 -32.36
CA GLU A 317 -11.76 -16.37 -31.62
C GLU A 317 -12.20 -16.18 -30.16
N PHE A 318 -11.89 -15.02 -29.58
CA PHE A 318 -12.15 -14.69 -28.15
C PHE A 318 -12.83 -13.32 -28.01
N PRO A 319 -14.08 -13.17 -28.50
CA PRO A 319 -14.75 -11.86 -28.59
C PRO A 319 -15.04 -11.21 -27.21
N ASP A 320 -15.09 -12.01 -26.15
CA ASP A 320 -15.38 -11.54 -24.79
C ASP A 320 -14.10 -11.33 -23.93
N LYS A 321 -12.91 -11.45 -24.54
CA LYS A 321 -11.63 -11.34 -23.84
C LYS A 321 -10.87 -10.08 -24.25
N TYR A 322 -10.04 -9.61 -23.32
CA TYR A 322 -9.17 -8.45 -23.53
C TYR A 322 -7.70 -8.85 -23.54
N VAL A 323 -6.89 -8.06 -24.23
CA VAL A 323 -5.42 -8.12 -24.19
C VAL A 323 -4.93 -6.96 -23.33
N GLY A 324 -4.26 -7.25 -22.23
CA GLY A 324 -3.70 -6.27 -21.31
C GLY A 324 -2.28 -5.84 -21.72
N THR A 325 -1.96 -4.56 -21.58
CA THR A 325 -0.61 -4.04 -21.79
C THR A 325 -0.26 -2.99 -20.74
N PHE A 326 1.01 -2.86 -20.40
CA PHE A 326 1.47 -1.82 -19.47
C PHE A 326 1.63 -0.43 -20.10
N ALA A 327 1.30 0.58 -19.30
CA ALA A 327 1.83 1.93 -19.35
C ALA A 327 2.67 2.15 -18.08
N TYR A 328 3.95 1.76 -18.11
CA TYR A 328 4.82 1.62 -16.95
C TYR A 328 6.26 2.01 -17.30
N GLN A 329 6.90 2.79 -16.44
CA GLN A 329 8.26 3.29 -16.64
C GLN A 329 8.41 3.95 -18.04
N TYR A 330 9.23 3.39 -18.93
CA TYR A 330 9.53 3.93 -20.25
C TYR A 330 8.33 3.91 -21.25
N THR A 331 7.25 3.21 -20.92
CA THR A 331 5.98 3.21 -21.70
C THR A 331 4.85 3.97 -21.02
N ARG A 332 5.10 4.68 -19.89
CA ARG A 332 4.05 5.33 -19.10
C ARG A 332 3.31 6.43 -19.86
N HIS A 333 4.03 7.26 -20.61
CA HIS A 333 3.41 8.36 -21.36
C HIS A 333 2.53 7.88 -22.51
N ALA A 334 1.36 8.50 -22.69
CA ALA A 334 0.45 8.15 -23.78
C ALA A 334 1.08 8.42 -25.16
N PRO A 335 0.87 7.52 -26.14
CA PRO A 335 1.45 7.65 -27.47
C PRO A 335 0.74 8.72 -28.32
N LYS A 336 1.29 8.96 -29.52
CA LYS A 336 0.70 9.85 -30.54
C LYS A 336 0.27 9.03 -31.76
N ASP A 337 -0.76 9.48 -32.45
CA ASP A 337 -1.21 8.95 -33.73
C ASP A 337 -1.54 7.44 -33.72
N ILE A 338 -1.78 6.86 -32.55
CA ILE A 338 -2.25 5.50 -32.37
C ILE A 338 -3.12 5.41 -31.11
N VAL A 339 -4.18 4.59 -31.18
CA VAL A 339 -5.10 4.35 -30.05
C VAL A 339 -5.23 2.85 -29.79
N PRO A 340 -5.53 2.44 -28.54
CA PRO A 340 -5.83 1.04 -28.23
C PRO A 340 -7.05 0.52 -29.02
N ARG A 341 -7.06 -0.77 -29.36
CA ARG A 341 -8.24 -1.45 -29.85
C ARG A 341 -9.30 -1.60 -28.76
N ASP A 342 -10.56 -1.81 -29.12
CA ASP A 342 -11.67 -1.97 -28.17
C ASP A 342 -11.48 -3.16 -27.23
N ASN A 343 -10.72 -4.18 -27.65
CA ASN A 343 -10.35 -5.33 -26.85
C ASN A 343 -8.94 -5.22 -26.22
N VAL A 344 -8.41 -4.00 -26.07
CA VAL A 344 -7.16 -3.73 -25.36
C VAL A 344 -7.45 -2.99 -24.06
N VAL A 345 -6.86 -3.45 -22.96
CA VAL A 345 -6.84 -2.78 -21.65
C VAL A 345 -5.44 -2.25 -21.40
N VAL A 346 -5.32 -0.96 -21.13
CA VAL A 346 -4.04 -0.33 -20.76
C VAL A 346 -3.93 -0.30 -19.23
N ARG A 347 -2.91 -0.95 -18.69
CA ARG A 347 -2.61 -0.98 -17.25
C ARG A 347 -1.60 0.13 -16.94
N LEU A 348 -2.08 1.23 -16.37
CA LEU A 348 -1.26 2.37 -15.97
C LEU A 348 -0.78 2.19 -14.52
N CYS A 349 0.53 2.34 -14.29
CA CYS A 349 1.15 2.16 -12.99
C CYS A 349 1.55 3.49 -12.36
N SER A 350 1.30 3.66 -11.06
CA SER A 350 1.58 4.88 -10.28
C SER A 350 2.87 4.82 -9.43
N ILE A 351 3.77 3.89 -9.72
CA ILE A 351 4.96 3.57 -8.88
C ILE A 351 5.85 4.77 -8.53
N GLU A 352 5.95 5.77 -9.42
CA GLU A 352 6.77 6.96 -9.19
C GLU A 352 6.06 8.04 -8.37
N CYS A 353 4.78 7.83 -8.01
CA CYS A 353 3.98 8.84 -7.34
C CYS A 353 4.34 8.99 -5.85
N CYS A 354 4.10 10.20 -5.35
CA CYS A 354 4.04 10.46 -3.92
C CYS A 354 2.73 9.93 -3.35
N LEU A 355 2.81 9.06 -2.35
CA LEU A 355 1.67 8.44 -1.70
C LEU A 355 0.91 9.39 -0.77
N LEU A 356 1.60 10.44 -0.28
CA LEU A 356 1.09 11.33 0.78
C LEU A 356 0.14 12.43 0.28
N HIS A 357 0.12 12.73 -1.02
CA HIS A 357 -0.59 13.89 -1.57
C HIS A 357 -1.49 13.52 -2.74
N ASP A 358 -2.54 14.29 -2.92
CA ASP A 358 -3.44 14.17 -4.07
C ASP A 358 -2.69 14.45 -5.38
N TYR A 359 -3.18 13.89 -6.49
CA TYR A 359 -2.48 13.98 -7.77
C TYR A 359 -2.42 15.39 -8.34
N ASP A 360 -3.37 16.25 -8.03
CA ASP A 360 -3.44 17.63 -8.52
C ASP A 360 -2.78 18.65 -7.58
N ASP A 361 -2.42 18.26 -6.35
CA ASP A 361 -1.82 19.13 -5.32
C ASP A 361 -0.35 18.82 -5.04
N CYS A 362 0.27 17.92 -5.80
CA CYS A 362 1.64 17.48 -5.58
C CYS A 362 2.49 17.60 -6.85
N GLU A 363 3.58 18.35 -6.79
CA GLU A 363 4.50 18.51 -7.92
C GLU A 363 5.07 17.19 -8.45
N ARG A 364 5.27 16.18 -7.57
CA ARG A 364 5.73 14.84 -7.96
C ARG A 364 4.64 14.01 -8.65
N ASN A 365 3.36 14.35 -8.45
CA ASN A 365 2.22 13.60 -8.98
C ASN A 365 1.63 14.19 -10.26
N VAL A 366 1.91 15.46 -10.56
CA VAL A 366 1.32 16.19 -11.71
C VAL A 366 1.56 15.48 -13.04
N ASP A 367 2.73 14.86 -13.24
CA ASP A 367 3.04 14.18 -14.49
C ASP A 367 2.25 12.89 -14.64
N PHE A 368 2.05 12.14 -13.56
CA PHE A 368 1.17 10.98 -13.56
C PHE A 368 -0.29 11.36 -13.87
N LEU A 369 -0.80 12.44 -13.30
CA LEU A 369 -2.15 12.93 -13.60
C LEU A 369 -2.31 13.33 -15.07
N LYS A 370 -1.27 13.90 -15.68
CA LYS A 370 -1.26 14.18 -17.13
C LYS A 370 -1.33 12.87 -17.94
N ASP A 371 -0.57 11.86 -17.56
CA ASP A 371 -0.56 10.56 -18.20
C ASP A 371 -1.92 9.86 -18.05
N LEU A 372 -2.51 9.86 -16.86
CA LEU A 372 -3.83 9.32 -16.59
C LEU A 372 -4.90 9.94 -17.51
N ARG A 373 -4.93 11.27 -17.60
CA ARG A 373 -5.85 12.00 -18.47
C ARG A 373 -5.59 11.74 -19.95
N ALA A 374 -4.32 11.67 -20.35
CA ALA A 374 -3.96 11.42 -21.74
C ALA A 374 -4.34 10.00 -22.19
N TRP A 375 -4.09 9.00 -21.34
CA TRP A 375 -4.52 7.63 -21.61
C TRP A 375 -6.05 7.50 -21.59
N SER A 376 -6.74 8.12 -20.61
CA SER A 376 -8.20 8.14 -20.54
C SER A 376 -8.85 8.71 -21.81
N ALA A 377 -8.20 9.68 -22.43
CA ALA A 377 -8.72 10.30 -23.67
C ALA A 377 -8.67 9.39 -24.91
N ILE A 378 -7.81 8.35 -24.90
CA ILE A 378 -7.60 7.48 -26.06
C ILE A 378 -7.91 6.01 -25.80
N ALA A 379 -7.89 5.56 -24.56
CA ALA A 379 -8.13 4.18 -24.19
C ALA A 379 -9.59 3.96 -23.76
N PRO A 380 -10.31 3.01 -24.39
CA PRO A 380 -11.67 2.67 -23.96
C PRO A 380 -11.72 2.03 -22.58
N HIS A 381 -10.62 1.39 -22.16
CA HIS A 381 -10.51 0.66 -20.92
C HIS A 381 -9.14 0.91 -20.28
N LEU A 382 -9.12 1.52 -19.08
CA LEU A 382 -7.95 1.60 -18.24
C LEU A 382 -8.06 0.58 -17.09
N TYR A 383 -6.94 0.04 -16.71
CA TYR A 383 -6.72 -0.68 -15.46
C TYR A 383 -5.61 0.03 -14.70
N ILE A 384 -5.75 0.29 -13.42
CA ILE A 384 -4.73 0.95 -12.63
C ILE A 384 -3.99 -0.07 -11.78
N TRP A 385 -2.67 0.04 -11.75
CA TRP A 385 -1.84 -0.61 -10.76
C TRP A 385 -1.35 0.47 -9.81
N ASP A 386 -2.02 0.57 -8.67
CA ASP A 386 -1.70 1.54 -7.64
C ASP A 386 -0.91 0.88 -6.48
N TYR A 387 -0.15 1.70 -5.76
CA TYR A 387 0.74 1.29 -4.68
C TYR A 387 0.29 1.97 -3.40
N VAL A 388 0.01 1.21 -2.33
CA VAL A 388 -0.62 1.76 -1.12
C VAL A 388 0.18 1.56 0.15
N THR A 389 1.37 0.98 0.06
CA THR A 389 2.27 0.71 1.18
C THR A 389 3.73 0.95 0.80
N ASP A 390 4.61 0.83 1.77
CA ASP A 390 6.06 0.82 1.57
C ASP A 390 6.59 -0.60 1.38
N PHE A 391 7.21 -0.90 0.25
CA PHE A 391 7.74 -2.24 -0.08
C PHE A 391 9.16 -2.46 0.42
N ALA A 392 9.90 -1.38 0.69
CA ALA A 392 11.25 -1.48 1.26
C ALA A 392 11.20 -1.95 2.72
N GLN A 393 10.21 -1.48 3.48
CA GLN A 393 9.99 -1.84 4.88
C GLN A 393 8.49 -1.78 5.20
N TYR A 394 7.77 -2.85 4.94
CA TYR A 394 6.29 -2.92 5.05
C TYR A 394 5.69 -2.34 6.33
N CYS A 395 6.39 -2.44 7.46
CA CYS A 395 5.83 -1.95 8.71
C CYS A 395 5.98 -0.44 8.94
N LEU A 396 6.68 0.28 8.04
CA LEU A 396 6.80 1.73 8.21
C LEU A 396 5.46 2.44 8.02
N PRO A 397 5.16 3.47 8.85
CA PRO A 397 3.96 4.27 8.70
C PRO A 397 3.92 5.04 7.38
N VAL A 398 2.80 4.93 6.66
CA VAL A 398 2.55 5.70 5.43
C VAL A 398 1.22 6.43 5.58
N ALA A 399 1.27 7.74 5.80
CA ALA A 399 0.12 8.60 6.09
C ALA A 399 -0.73 8.89 4.84
N ASN A 400 -1.20 7.85 4.13
CA ASN A 400 -1.97 7.98 2.88
C ASN A 400 -3.47 7.69 3.04
N TRP A 401 -3.99 7.68 4.26
CA TRP A 401 -5.38 7.30 4.56
C TRP A 401 -6.43 8.11 3.81
N LYS A 402 -6.22 9.41 3.64
CA LYS A 402 -7.14 10.31 2.92
C LYS A 402 -6.88 10.30 1.42
N THR A 403 -5.62 10.17 1.00
CA THR A 403 -5.24 10.18 -0.42
C THR A 403 -5.69 8.93 -1.17
N MET A 404 -5.77 7.77 -0.53
CA MET A 404 -6.34 6.56 -1.15
C MET A 404 -7.73 6.83 -1.76
N ALA A 405 -8.60 7.54 -1.05
CA ALA A 405 -9.94 7.83 -1.56
C ALA A 405 -9.94 8.81 -2.74
N SER A 406 -9.10 9.86 -2.71
CA SER A 406 -8.99 10.81 -3.82
C SER A 406 -8.39 10.15 -5.06
N HIS A 407 -7.36 9.32 -4.89
CA HIS A 407 -6.74 8.57 -5.98
C HIS A 407 -7.75 7.63 -6.65
N ILE A 408 -8.51 6.84 -5.89
CA ILE A 408 -9.53 5.94 -6.44
C ILE A 408 -10.63 6.72 -7.19
N ARG A 409 -11.03 7.92 -6.71
CA ARG A 409 -11.96 8.80 -7.44
C ARG A 409 -11.37 9.28 -8.77
N ASP A 410 -10.10 9.72 -8.75
CA ASP A 410 -9.40 10.14 -9.97
C ASP A 410 -9.33 9.01 -11.00
N PHE A 411 -9.06 7.79 -10.57
CA PHE A 411 -9.05 6.61 -11.44
C PHE A 411 -10.43 6.34 -12.05
N ARG A 412 -11.49 6.31 -11.22
CA ARG A 412 -12.88 6.15 -11.68
C ARG A 412 -13.26 7.22 -12.72
N ASP A 413 -12.96 8.46 -12.42
CA ASP A 413 -13.34 9.60 -13.26
C ASP A 413 -12.54 9.67 -14.56
N ASN A 414 -11.47 8.86 -14.66
CA ASN A 414 -10.63 8.68 -15.85
C ASN A 414 -10.76 7.28 -16.49
N ASN A 415 -11.97 6.69 -16.51
CA ASN A 415 -12.30 5.45 -17.21
C ASN A 415 -11.62 4.17 -16.69
N ALA A 416 -11.14 4.13 -15.48
CA ALA A 416 -10.62 2.90 -14.89
C ALA A 416 -11.74 1.87 -14.71
N ILE A 417 -11.66 0.76 -15.43
CA ILE A 417 -12.55 -0.39 -15.26
C ILE A 417 -12.10 -1.31 -14.14
N GLY A 418 -10.84 -1.23 -13.74
CA GLY A 418 -10.26 -2.03 -12.67
C GLY A 418 -9.12 -1.31 -11.96
N ILE A 419 -8.93 -1.64 -10.70
CA ILE A 419 -7.84 -1.15 -9.87
C ILE A 419 -7.27 -2.32 -9.09
N LEU A 420 -5.93 -2.47 -9.16
CA LEU A 420 -5.15 -3.28 -8.26
C LEU A 420 -4.50 -2.32 -7.25
N GLU A 421 -4.88 -2.45 -5.98
CA GLU A 421 -4.29 -1.74 -4.85
C GLU A 421 -3.20 -2.63 -4.25
N GLU A 422 -1.95 -2.45 -4.68
CA GLU A 422 -0.86 -3.27 -4.21
C GLU A 422 -0.43 -2.86 -2.80
N GLY A 423 -0.67 -3.77 -1.85
CA GLY A 423 -0.27 -3.67 -0.45
C GLY A 423 0.72 -4.75 -0.06
N ASP A 424 0.73 -5.14 1.20
CA ASP A 424 1.58 -6.21 1.76
C ASP A 424 1.07 -7.61 1.35
N TYR A 425 1.14 -7.93 0.07
CA TYR A 425 0.58 -9.16 -0.49
C TYR A 425 1.32 -10.45 -0.11
N GLN A 426 2.52 -10.33 0.47
CA GLN A 426 3.40 -11.45 0.83
C GLN A 426 3.44 -11.72 2.33
N THR A 427 3.01 -10.77 3.17
CA THR A 427 3.22 -10.80 4.62
C THR A 427 2.07 -10.11 5.34
N VAL A 428 2.12 -10.14 6.66
CA VAL A 428 1.17 -9.47 7.55
C VAL A 428 1.86 -8.39 8.41
N SER A 429 2.95 -7.81 7.90
CA SER A 429 3.78 -6.86 8.65
C SER A 429 3.44 -5.38 8.39
N CYS A 430 2.54 -5.06 7.46
CA CYS A 430 2.18 -3.69 7.14
C CYS A 430 1.46 -2.99 8.30
N GLU A 431 1.67 -1.69 8.41
CA GLU A 431 0.99 -0.83 9.35
C GLU A 431 -0.53 -0.91 9.20
N LEU A 432 -1.24 -1.11 10.34
CA LEU A 432 -2.71 -1.12 10.42
C LEU A 432 -3.38 -1.88 9.26
N ARG A 433 -2.78 -2.99 8.85
CA ARG A 433 -3.11 -3.73 7.61
C ARG A 433 -4.58 -4.13 7.49
N GLU A 434 -5.22 -4.54 8.62
CA GLU A 434 -6.63 -4.92 8.62
C GLU A 434 -7.51 -3.71 8.30
N MET A 435 -7.20 -2.55 8.86
CA MET A 435 -7.91 -1.31 8.57
C MET A 435 -7.69 -0.87 7.14
N ARG A 436 -6.43 -0.94 6.64
CA ARG A 436 -6.08 -0.60 5.26
C ARG A 436 -6.86 -1.45 4.27
N SER A 437 -6.83 -2.76 4.43
CA SER A 437 -7.54 -3.70 3.55
C SER A 437 -9.06 -3.50 3.58
N TRP A 438 -9.62 -3.21 4.77
CA TRP A 438 -11.04 -2.99 4.93
C TRP A 438 -11.49 -1.66 4.28
N VAL A 439 -10.78 -0.56 4.55
CA VAL A 439 -11.06 0.77 3.98
C VAL A 439 -10.94 0.75 2.47
N LEU A 440 -9.83 0.19 1.93
CA LEU A 440 -9.65 0.05 0.48
C LEU A 440 -10.79 -0.73 -0.18
N SER A 441 -11.21 -1.84 0.40
CA SER A 441 -12.32 -2.62 -0.15
C SER A 441 -13.62 -1.83 -0.20
N LYS A 442 -13.92 -1.03 0.83
CA LYS A 442 -15.10 -0.15 0.86
C LYS A 442 -15.02 0.96 -0.18
N LEU A 443 -13.83 1.56 -0.37
CA LEU A 443 -13.58 2.60 -1.37
C LEU A 443 -13.63 2.07 -2.81
N LEU A 444 -13.12 0.88 -3.07
CA LEU A 444 -13.23 0.24 -4.38
C LEU A 444 -14.68 -0.06 -4.76
N TRP A 445 -15.54 -0.36 -3.77
CA TRP A 445 -16.98 -0.49 -3.99
C TRP A 445 -17.67 0.86 -4.17
N ASN A 446 -17.42 1.80 -3.27
CA ASN A 446 -17.97 3.16 -3.28
C ASN A 446 -16.87 4.20 -3.11
N PRO A 447 -16.29 4.73 -4.20
CA PRO A 447 -15.23 5.75 -4.15
C PRO A 447 -15.63 7.06 -3.46
N ASP A 448 -16.94 7.32 -3.33
CA ASP A 448 -17.49 8.52 -2.69
C ASP A 448 -17.83 8.30 -1.19
N ALA A 449 -17.46 7.15 -0.62
CA ALA A 449 -17.65 6.90 0.80
C ALA A 449 -16.82 7.88 1.64
N ASP A 450 -17.37 8.26 2.79
CA ASP A 450 -16.69 9.10 3.78
C ASP A 450 -15.60 8.28 4.50
N VAL A 451 -14.33 8.59 4.22
CA VAL A 451 -13.18 7.88 4.77
C VAL A 451 -13.11 8.00 6.29
N ASP A 452 -13.40 9.17 6.85
CA ASP A 452 -13.36 9.38 8.30
C ASP A 452 -14.44 8.54 8.99
N ALA A 453 -15.63 8.42 8.37
CA ALA A 453 -16.67 7.54 8.86
C ALA A 453 -16.30 6.05 8.77
N LEU A 454 -15.62 5.64 7.69
CA LEU A 454 -15.11 4.27 7.55
C LEU A 454 -14.03 3.96 8.61
N ILE A 455 -13.08 4.86 8.81
CA ILE A 455 -12.03 4.72 9.84
C ILE A 455 -12.68 4.65 11.24
N MET A 456 -13.70 5.47 11.50
CA MET A 456 -14.41 5.45 12.79
C MET A 456 -15.14 4.12 13.01
N ASP A 457 -15.90 3.60 12.02
CA ASP A 457 -16.57 2.29 12.10
C ASP A 457 -15.56 1.18 12.38
N PHE A 458 -14.44 1.18 11.62
CA PHE A 458 -13.40 0.17 11.82
C PHE A 458 -12.76 0.26 13.20
N THR A 459 -12.29 1.44 13.59
CA THR A 459 -11.53 1.59 14.83
C THR A 459 -12.37 1.33 16.07
N ASP A 460 -13.63 1.75 16.09
CA ASP A 460 -14.56 1.48 17.21
C ASP A 460 -14.91 -0.02 17.28
N GLY A 461 -15.11 -0.66 16.12
CA GLY A 461 -15.51 -2.06 16.11
C GLY A 461 -14.36 -3.06 16.27
N TYR A 462 -13.17 -2.74 15.77
CA TYR A 462 -12.00 -3.62 15.82
C TYR A 462 -11.17 -3.44 17.09
N TYR A 463 -10.97 -2.18 17.53
CA TYR A 463 -10.13 -1.86 18.71
C TYR A 463 -10.96 -1.53 19.97
N GLY A 464 -12.29 -1.45 19.87
CA GLY A 464 -13.16 -1.18 21.02
C GLY A 464 -12.80 0.13 21.72
N ALA A 465 -12.55 0.09 23.03
CA ALA A 465 -12.22 1.28 23.82
C ALA A 465 -10.91 1.97 23.38
N ALA A 466 -10.02 1.27 22.69
CA ALA A 466 -8.79 1.84 22.13
C ALA A 466 -9.01 2.57 20.81
N GLY A 467 -10.16 2.44 20.15
CA GLY A 467 -10.40 2.98 18.81
C GLY A 467 -10.13 4.48 18.67
N LYS A 468 -10.49 5.28 19.68
CA LYS A 468 -10.18 6.72 19.66
C LYS A 468 -8.67 7.01 19.63
N TYR A 469 -7.85 6.21 20.31
CA TYR A 469 -6.41 6.42 20.35
C TYR A 469 -5.75 6.03 19.03
N ILE A 470 -6.30 5.04 18.33
CA ILE A 470 -5.84 4.74 16.95
C ILE A 470 -6.13 5.94 16.04
N ARG A 471 -7.28 6.61 16.16
CA ARG A 471 -7.56 7.85 15.41
C ARG A 471 -6.65 9.01 15.83
N ASP A 472 -6.38 9.17 17.13
CA ASP A 472 -5.40 10.15 17.63
C ASP A 472 -4.00 9.90 17.02
N TYR A 473 -3.62 8.63 16.80
CA TYR A 473 -2.38 8.27 16.10
C TYR A 473 -2.42 8.61 14.61
N LEU A 474 -3.52 8.36 13.91
CA LEU A 474 -3.67 8.77 12.50
C LEU A 474 -3.63 10.31 12.34
N ASP A 475 -4.19 11.06 13.28
CA ASP A 475 -4.07 12.52 13.31
C ASP A 475 -2.62 12.98 13.54
N LEU A 476 -1.86 12.23 14.34
CA LEU A 476 -0.43 12.46 14.53
C LEU A 476 0.36 12.22 13.25
N GLU A 477 0.07 11.14 12.51
CA GLU A 477 0.65 10.86 11.20
C GLU A 477 0.38 11.99 10.22
N ASP A 478 -0.89 12.39 10.09
CA ASP A 478 -1.29 13.47 9.19
C ASP A 478 -0.56 14.78 9.53
N ARG A 479 -0.40 15.09 10.79
CA ARG A 479 0.29 16.31 11.26
C ARG A 479 1.79 16.30 11.04
N ILE A 480 2.46 15.17 11.28
CA ILE A 480 3.92 15.10 11.25
C ILE A 480 4.46 14.55 9.95
N LEU A 481 3.90 13.45 9.43
CA LEU A 481 4.45 12.78 8.25
C LEU A 481 4.06 13.48 6.94
N ARG A 482 2.98 14.27 6.95
CA ARG A 482 2.52 15.05 5.78
C ARG A 482 2.81 16.54 5.88
N ARG A 483 3.77 16.96 6.71
CA ARG A 483 4.15 18.36 6.79
C ARG A 483 4.72 18.87 5.46
N PRO A 484 4.63 20.20 5.18
CA PRO A 484 5.08 20.78 3.91
C PRO A 484 6.52 20.39 3.54
N GLY A 485 6.72 20.01 2.28
CA GLY A 485 8.02 19.60 1.75
C GLY A 485 8.38 18.13 1.98
N ILE A 486 7.54 17.35 2.66
CA ILE A 486 7.73 15.90 2.80
C ILE A 486 6.97 15.17 1.70
N HIS A 487 7.67 14.28 1.03
CA HIS A 487 7.12 13.39 0.01
C HIS A 487 7.60 11.97 0.25
N ALA A 488 6.75 10.99 0.01
CA ALA A 488 7.08 9.58 0.15
C ALA A 488 6.59 8.79 -1.05
N ASN A 489 7.43 7.98 -1.63
CA ASN A 489 7.05 6.96 -2.59
C ASN A 489 6.85 5.60 -1.87
N CYS A 490 6.73 4.52 -2.61
CA CYS A 490 6.55 3.19 -2.05
C CYS A 490 7.88 2.48 -1.64
N TYR A 491 8.98 3.23 -1.49
CA TYR A 491 10.31 2.72 -1.11
C TYR A 491 10.98 3.66 -0.10
N ILE A 492 10.45 3.69 1.13
CA ILE A 492 10.93 4.53 2.22
C ILE A 492 11.81 3.70 3.16
N ILE A 493 12.74 4.32 3.83
CA ILE A 493 13.56 3.69 4.88
C ILE A 493 13.33 4.38 6.23
N ALA A 494 13.60 3.69 7.31
CA ALA A 494 13.38 4.20 8.66
C ALA A 494 14.14 5.51 8.98
N ASN A 495 15.27 5.76 8.29
CA ASN A 495 16.05 6.99 8.43
C ASN A 495 15.56 8.15 7.54
N ASP A 496 14.43 8.00 6.83
CA ASP A 496 13.84 9.10 6.05
C ASP A 496 13.51 10.29 6.95
N PRO A 497 13.81 11.53 6.54
CA PRO A 497 13.53 12.74 7.33
C PRO A 497 12.07 12.95 7.71
N MET A 498 11.12 12.24 7.09
CA MET A 498 9.72 12.28 7.50
C MET A 498 9.52 11.77 8.93
N TYR A 499 10.28 10.77 9.36
CA TYR A 499 10.18 10.20 10.71
C TYR A 499 11.03 11.03 11.68
N THR A 500 10.38 11.48 12.75
CA THR A 500 11.03 12.35 13.76
C THR A 500 10.92 11.74 15.13
N GLY A 501 11.79 12.20 16.05
CA GLY A 501 11.69 11.87 17.46
C GLY A 501 10.39 12.26 18.11
N GLU A 502 9.82 13.39 17.67
CA GLU A 502 8.50 13.85 18.11
C GLU A 502 7.43 12.83 17.71
N PHE A 503 7.42 12.37 16.45
CA PHE A 503 6.45 11.38 15.96
C PHE A 503 6.48 10.09 16.82
N ILE A 504 7.66 9.51 17.02
CA ILE A 504 7.79 8.28 17.79
C ILE A 504 7.42 8.49 19.27
N SER A 505 7.89 9.59 19.88
CA SER A 505 7.64 9.87 21.29
C SER A 505 6.16 10.14 21.59
N GLU A 506 5.47 10.92 20.75
CA GLU A 506 4.04 11.19 20.92
C GLU A 506 3.20 9.95 20.58
N GLY A 507 3.53 9.24 19.50
CA GLY A 507 2.84 8.01 19.12
C GLY A 507 2.91 6.96 20.22
N ARG A 508 4.07 6.72 20.82
CA ARG A 508 4.20 5.79 21.95
C ARG A 508 3.37 6.19 23.18
N LYS A 509 3.20 7.50 23.45
CA LYS A 509 2.31 7.96 24.53
C LYS A 509 0.85 7.62 24.21
N ILE A 510 0.43 7.86 22.98
CA ILE A 510 -0.93 7.51 22.51
C ILE A 510 -1.17 6.00 22.67
N PHE A 511 -0.21 5.15 22.24
CA PHE A 511 -0.35 3.71 22.37
C PHE A 511 -0.28 3.21 23.82
N ALA A 512 0.44 3.88 24.71
CA ALA A 512 0.40 3.57 26.14
C ALA A 512 -1.01 3.78 26.72
N GLU A 513 -1.67 4.90 26.40
CA GLU A 513 -3.07 5.15 26.78
C GLU A 513 -4.04 4.16 26.13
N ALA A 514 -3.79 3.78 24.86
CA ALA A 514 -4.59 2.79 24.14
C ALA A 514 -4.52 1.41 24.82
N LYS A 515 -3.31 0.96 25.20
CA LYS A 515 -3.10 -0.31 25.92
C LYS A 515 -3.76 -0.29 27.31
N GLU A 516 -3.71 0.84 28.04
CA GLU A 516 -4.38 1.00 29.32
C GLU A 516 -5.92 0.89 29.18
N ALA A 517 -6.49 1.50 28.14
CA ALA A 517 -7.93 1.49 27.88
C ALA A 517 -8.50 0.09 27.64
N VAL A 518 -7.68 -0.85 27.20
CA VAL A 518 -8.07 -2.25 26.88
C VAL A 518 -7.35 -3.30 27.73
N ALA A 519 -6.67 -2.92 28.81
CA ALA A 519 -5.86 -3.83 29.63
C ALA A 519 -6.64 -5.04 30.21
N GLY A 520 -7.97 -4.94 30.29
CA GLY A 520 -8.85 -6.03 30.75
C GLY A 520 -9.31 -7.00 29.65
N ASP A 521 -8.94 -6.77 28.38
CA ASP A 521 -9.33 -7.58 27.23
C ASP A 521 -8.06 -7.97 26.45
N GLU A 522 -7.68 -9.23 26.55
CA GLU A 522 -6.43 -9.76 25.98
C GLU A 522 -6.43 -9.66 24.43
N ASP A 523 -7.56 -9.92 23.79
CA ASP A 523 -7.68 -9.85 22.34
C ASP A 523 -7.53 -8.40 21.81
N LEU A 524 -8.17 -7.45 22.48
CA LEU A 524 -8.03 -6.04 22.15
C LEU A 524 -6.61 -5.51 22.44
N LEU A 525 -6.03 -5.93 23.56
CA LEU A 525 -4.65 -5.57 23.90
C LEU A 525 -3.66 -6.07 22.83
N HIS A 526 -3.82 -7.30 22.35
CA HIS A 526 -2.99 -7.85 21.28
C HIS A 526 -3.12 -7.07 19.97
N ARG A 527 -4.33 -6.63 19.61
CA ARG A 527 -4.55 -5.78 18.40
C ARG A 527 -3.87 -4.43 18.54
N VAL A 528 -3.95 -3.81 19.71
CA VAL A 528 -3.27 -2.53 20.00
C VAL A 528 -1.76 -2.68 19.94
N GLN A 529 -1.19 -3.75 20.50
CA GLN A 529 0.24 -4.03 20.40
C GLN A 529 0.71 -4.25 18.96
N ALA A 530 -0.10 -4.94 18.13
CA ALA A 530 0.20 -5.09 16.73
C ALA A 530 0.16 -3.75 15.98
N ALA A 531 -0.77 -2.87 16.33
CA ALA A 531 -0.86 -1.52 15.77
C ALA A 531 0.32 -0.61 16.19
N GLU A 532 0.94 -0.84 17.35
CA GLU A 532 2.13 -0.11 17.83
C GLU A 532 3.44 -0.59 17.17
N MET A 533 3.44 -1.77 16.54
CA MET A 533 4.63 -2.39 15.96
C MET A 533 5.47 -1.46 15.07
N PRO A 534 4.86 -0.60 14.19
CA PRO A 534 5.60 0.35 13.37
C PRO A 534 6.47 1.32 14.18
N LEU A 535 5.95 1.84 15.28
CA LEU A 535 6.70 2.76 16.14
C LEU A 535 7.82 2.05 16.90
N SER A 536 7.59 0.81 17.34
CA SER A 536 8.61 -0.02 17.97
C SER A 536 9.73 -0.35 16.99
N PHE A 537 9.40 -0.67 15.74
CA PHE A 537 10.37 -0.88 14.68
C PHE A 537 11.17 0.40 14.36
N LEU A 538 10.49 1.54 14.18
CA LEU A 538 11.16 2.83 13.96
C LEU A 538 12.11 3.18 15.10
N LEU A 539 11.71 2.94 16.36
CA LEU A 539 12.56 3.23 17.50
C LEU A 539 13.82 2.33 17.52
N MET A 540 13.67 1.04 17.18
CA MET A 540 14.82 0.13 17.03
C MET A 540 15.77 0.56 15.92
N GLU A 541 15.25 1.09 14.79
CA GLU A 541 16.07 1.55 13.69
C GLU A 541 16.76 2.91 13.96
N MET A 542 16.08 3.82 14.66
CA MET A 542 16.55 5.20 14.85
C MET A 542 17.28 5.42 16.16
N ASN A 543 16.88 4.72 17.23
CA ASN A 543 17.50 4.83 18.56
C ASN A 543 17.48 3.48 19.31
N PRO A 544 18.25 2.49 18.82
CA PRO A 544 18.28 1.17 19.46
C PRO A 544 18.75 1.21 20.92
N VAL A 545 19.60 2.17 21.32
CA VAL A 545 20.04 2.31 22.73
C VAL A 545 18.83 2.56 23.65
N ALA A 546 17.96 3.49 23.30
CA ALA A 546 16.73 3.75 24.06
C ALA A 546 15.74 2.57 23.94
N ALA A 547 15.59 2.00 22.77
CA ALA A 547 14.68 0.88 22.52
C ALA A 547 15.02 -0.35 23.38
N ILE A 548 16.28 -0.76 23.40
CA ILE A 548 16.76 -1.90 24.18
C ILE A 548 16.61 -1.63 25.68
N LYS A 549 17.01 -0.45 26.13
CA LYS A 549 16.86 -0.03 27.53
C LYS A 549 15.41 -0.08 28.00
N ASP A 550 14.47 0.28 27.17
CA ASP A 550 13.03 0.32 27.46
C ASP A 550 12.33 -1.03 27.21
N GLY A 551 13.06 -2.08 26.78
CA GLY A 551 12.52 -3.42 26.50
C GLY A 551 11.70 -3.52 25.21
N VAL A 552 11.84 -2.55 24.31
CA VAL A 552 11.07 -2.47 23.06
C VAL A 552 11.44 -3.57 22.08
N GLU A 553 12.71 -4.01 22.07
CA GLU A 553 13.14 -5.14 21.26
C GLU A 553 12.36 -6.42 21.59
N ASP A 554 12.27 -6.76 22.89
CA ASP A 554 11.54 -7.95 23.36
C ASP A 554 10.05 -7.87 23.01
N GLU A 555 9.43 -6.69 23.20
CA GLU A 555 8.01 -6.45 22.86
C GLU A 555 7.79 -6.60 21.36
N LEU A 556 8.63 -5.99 20.51
CA LEU A 556 8.55 -6.09 19.05
C LEU A 556 8.67 -7.54 18.57
N MET A 557 9.68 -8.25 19.08
CA MET A 557 9.90 -9.65 18.69
C MET A 557 8.78 -10.58 19.16
N ALA A 558 8.13 -10.28 20.29
CA ALA A 558 6.97 -11.01 20.78
C ALA A 558 5.75 -10.78 19.86
N VAL A 559 5.51 -9.55 19.43
CA VAL A 559 4.44 -9.23 18.45
C VAL A 559 4.71 -9.94 17.13
N ILE A 560 5.91 -9.82 16.57
CA ILE A 560 6.30 -10.49 15.32
C ILE A 560 6.03 -12.01 15.39
N ALA A 561 6.43 -12.65 16.50
CA ALA A 561 6.23 -14.08 16.69
C ALA A 561 4.74 -14.46 16.82
N ARG A 562 3.95 -13.67 17.54
CA ARG A 562 2.51 -13.90 17.74
C ARG A 562 1.72 -13.75 16.46
N GLU A 563 2.02 -12.71 15.65
CA GLU A 563 1.35 -12.47 14.38
C GLU A 563 1.82 -13.43 13.26
N GLY A 564 2.89 -14.19 13.51
CA GLY A 564 3.46 -15.12 12.52
C GLY A 564 4.14 -14.39 11.36
N ILE A 565 4.71 -13.21 11.63
CA ILE A 565 5.43 -12.43 10.63
C ILE A 565 6.77 -13.12 10.36
N ASP A 566 7.03 -13.41 9.11
CA ASP A 566 8.28 -14.01 8.64
C ASP A 566 9.09 -13.07 7.72
N ARG A 567 8.43 -12.04 7.19
CA ARG A 567 8.95 -11.10 6.20
C ARG A 567 8.61 -9.65 6.56
N MET A 568 9.57 -8.75 6.41
CA MET A 568 9.44 -7.33 6.74
C MET A 568 9.51 -6.41 5.51
N ALA A 569 9.89 -6.95 4.34
CA ALA A 569 10.06 -6.20 3.09
C ALA A 569 9.73 -7.09 1.90
N GLU A 570 9.48 -6.50 0.73
CA GLU A 570 9.29 -7.26 -0.51
C GLU A 570 10.56 -7.93 -0.99
N GLY A 571 11.71 -7.26 -0.84
CA GLY A 571 13.02 -7.74 -1.26
C GLY A 571 14.16 -7.20 -0.39
N ASP A 572 15.39 -7.65 -0.65
CA ASP A 572 16.61 -7.18 0.03
C ASP A 572 17.21 -5.91 -0.63
N TRP A 573 16.40 -5.09 -1.23
CA TRP A 573 16.78 -3.84 -1.89
C TRP A 573 16.27 -2.63 -1.09
N ALA A 574 16.80 -1.44 -1.39
CA ALA A 574 16.45 -0.17 -0.71
C ALA A 574 16.62 -0.22 0.82
N GLY A 575 17.58 -1.00 1.34
CA GLY A 575 17.83 -1.08 2.78
C GLY A 575 16.83 -1.95 3.56
N GLY A 576 15.91 -2.62 2.86
CA GLY A 576 14.92 -3.51 3.45
C GLY A 576 15.52 -4.75 4.09
N VAL A 577 14.93 -5.19 5.20
CA VAL A 577 15.26 -6.48 5.83
C VAL A 577 14.20 -7.49 5.42
N LEU A 578 14.56 -8.37 4.49
CA LEU A 578 13.62 -9.29 3.85
C LEU A 578 12.89 -10.21 4.86
N ASN A 579 13.59 -10.69 5.88
CA ASN A 579 13.02 -11.67 6.80
C ASN A 579 13.41 -11.42 8.26
N VAL A 580 12.61 -11.95 9.17
CA VAL A 580 12.75 -11.79 10.62
C VAL A 580 14.04 -12.42 11.16
N ALA A 581 14.59 -13.46 10.53
CA ALA A 581 15.86 -14.04 10.96
C ALA A 581 17.01 -13.03 10.78
N ARG A 582 17.08 -12.35 9.63
CA ARG A 582 18.06 -11.26 9.39
C ARG A 582 17.84 -10.06 10.31
N LEU A 583 16.58 -9.73 10.61
CA LEU A 583 16.26 -8.68 11.58
C LEU A 583 16.84 -9.00 12.96
N ARG A 584 16.68 -10.24 13.43
CA ARG A 584 17.28 -10.72 14.70
C ARG A 584 18.81 -10.65 14.67
N ASP A 585 19.43 -11.14 13.60
CA ASP A 585 20.89 -11.09 13.45
C ASP A 585 21.40 -9.64 13.49
N ARG A 586 20.68 -8.72 12.87
CA ARG A 586 20.97 -7.27 12.90
C ARG A 586 20.87 -6.70 14.31
N TYR A 587 19.80 -7.02 15.06
CA TYR A 587 19.63 -6.53 16.43
C TYR A 587 20.68 -7.11 17.37
N LEU A 588 21.07 -8.38 17.21
CA LEU A 588 22.19 -8.95 17.96
C LEU A 588 23.49 -8.21 17.68
N ALA A 589 23.79 -7.91 16.42
CA ALA A 589 24.99 -7.14 16.05
C ALA A 589 24.97 -5.70 16.62
N VAL A 590 23.80 -5.08 16.68
CA VAL A 590 23.60 -3.77 17.30
C VAL A 590 23.87 -3.84 18.82
N ASN A 591 23.33 -4.84 19.50
CA ASN A 591 23.59 -5.07 20.93
C ASN A 591 25.08 -5.26 21.22
N GLU A 592 25.76 -6.12 20.44
CA GLU A 592 27.22 -6.33 20.57
C GLU A 592 28.00 -5.03 20.32
N SER A 593 27.57 -4.20 19.38
CA SER A 593 28.20 -2.91 19.07
C SER A 593 28.03 -1.90 20.21
N ILE A 594 26.84 -1.87 20.86
CA ILE A 594 26.57 -1.04 22.03
C ILE A 594 27.46 -1.47 23.21
N ASP A 595 27.54 -2.77 23.47
CA ASP A 595 28.39 -3.31 24.54
C ASP A 595 29.87 -2.99 24.28
N HIS A 596 30.33 -3.12 23.04
CA HIS A 596 31.70 -2.76 22.66
C HIS A 596 31.96 -1.26 22.83
N ALA A 597 31.01 -0.40 22.50
CA ALA A 597 31.14 1.04 22.71
C ALA A 597 31.23 1.40 24.20
N MET A 598 30.49 0.69 25.06
CA MET A 598 30.55 0.92 26.52
C MET A 598 31.94 0.65 27.11
N ASP A 599 32.70 -0.29 26.51
CA ASP A 599 34.04 -0.64 26.95
C ASP A 599 35.12 0.37 26.47
N LYS A 600 34.79 1.27 25.53
CA LYS A 600 35.75 2.27 25.00
C LYS A 600 35.21 3.70 25.15
N PRO A 601 35.33 4.32 26.34
CA PRO A 601 34.93 5.70 26.53
C PRO A 601 35.84 6.68 25.80
N TYR A 602 35.25 7.73 25.20
CA TYR A 602 35.95 8.90 24.66
C TYR A 602 35.91 10.01 25.71
N PRO A 603 37.07 10.45 26.24
CA PRO A 603 37.13 11.52 27.20
C PRO A 603 36.81 12.88 26.56
N ALA A 604 36.11 13.74 27.27
CA ALA A 604 35.86 15.08 26.80
C ALA A 604 37.12 15.92 26.71
N THR A 605 37.21 16.78 25.71
CA THR A 605 38.33 17.70 25.49
C THR A 605 38.00 19.10 26.02
N GLU A 606 38.93 19.71 26.76
CA GLU A 606 38.86 21.16 27.05
C GLU A 606 39.31 21.94 25.82
N ALA A 607 38.44 22.71 25.20
CA ALA A 607 38.72 23.49 24.03
C ALA A 607 38.05 24.88 24.07
N GLU A 608 38.71 25.89 23.49
CA GLU A 608 38.08 27.18 23.22
C GLU A 608 37.31 27.07 21.89
N THR A 609 36.12 27.65 21.84
CA THR A 609 35.27 27.66 20.63
C THR A 609 35.11 29.09 20.12
N SER A 610 35.08 29.25 18.79
CA SER A 610 34.96 30.57 18.17
C SER A 610 33.52 31.05 18.00
N GLY A 611 32.52 30.19 18.28
CA GLY A 611 31.08 30.45 18.17
C GLY A 611 30.30 29.21 17.82
N GLN A 612 28.98 29.33 17.67
CA GLN A 612 28.13 28.22 17.20
C GLN A 612 28.29 27.98 15.71
N GLY A 613 28.24 26.72 15.28
CA GLY A 613 28.24 26.28 13.90
C GLY A 613 29.36 25.31 13.55
N VAL A 614 29.53 25.09 12.26
CA VAL A 614 30.47 24.15 11.63
C VAL A 614 31.36 24.90 10.66
N ALA A 615 32.66 24.74 10.74
CA ALA A 615 33.58 25.21 9.70
C ALA A 615 33.56 24.22 8.53
N TYR A 616 33.63 24.76 7.30
CA TYR A 616 33.69 23.90 6.11
C TYR A 616 34.77 24.35 5.12
N VAL A 617 35.23 23.37 4.33
CA VAL A 617 36.04 23.58 3.13
C VAL A 617 35.36 22.82 1.99
N ARG A 618 35.03 23.55 0.89
CA ARG A 618 34.43 22.94 -0.30
C ARG A 618 35.50 22.71 -1.37
N TYR A 619 35.45 21.54 -1.98
CA TYR A 619 36.32 21.10 -3.06
C TYR A 619 35.50 20.91 -4.35
N GLU A 620 36.13 21.12 -5.51
CA GLU A 620 35.61 20.74 -6.83
C GLU A 620 36.56 19.75 -7.50
N GLY A 621 35.99 18.75 -8.20
CA GLY A 621 36.66 17.67 -8.93
C GLY A 621 35.89 16.38 -8.84
N GLY A 622 36.00 15.51 -9.83
CA GLY A 622 35.47 14.14 -9.75
C GLY A 622 36.38 13.28 -8.88
N PHE A 623 35.80 12.63 -7.89
CA PHE A 623 36.49 11.85 -6.87
C PHE A 623 35.89 10.45 -6.75
N MET A 624 36.76 9.45 -6.47
CA MET A 624 36.34 8.10 -6.17
C MET A 624 36.48 7.74 -4.68
N SER A 625 37.00 8.70 -3.87
CA SER A 625 37.10 8.59 -2.42
C SER A 625 37.33 9.95 -1.76
N THR A 626 37.03 10.04 -0.48
CA THR A 626 37.33 11.22 0.34
C THR A 626 38.84 11.50 0.44
N SER A 627 39.69 10.49 0.43
CA SER A 627 41.14 10.63 0.42
C SER A 627 41.62 11.24 -0.90
N GLU A 628 41.06 10.84 -2.04
CA GLU A 628 41.37 11.42 -3.35
C GLU A 628 40.90 12.91 -3.42
N MET A 629 39.73 13.22 -2.85
CA MET A 629 39.24 14.60 -2.71
C MET A 629 40.27 15.47 -1.95
N LEU A 630 40.78 15.00 -0.84
CA LEU A 630 41.76 15.74 -0.02
C LEU A 630 43.09 15.92 -0.71
N GLU A 631 43.49 14.96 -1.53
CA GLU A 631 44.81 14.98 -2.26
C GLU A 631 44.74 15.83 -3.53
N LYS A 632 43.65 15.72 -4.31
CA LYS A 632 43.59 16.24 -5.70
C LYS A 632 42.54 17.35 -5.88
N GLY A 633 41.60 17.52 -4.93
CA GLY A 633 40.50 18.48 -5.06
C GLY A 633 40.94 19.93 -5.06
N SER A 634 40.28 20.75 -5.87
CA SER A 634 40.50 22.19 -5.92
C SER A 634 39.64 22.88 -4.89
N VAL A 635 40.23 23.55 -3.92
CA VAL A 635 39.47 24.34 -2.92
C VAL A 635 38.78 25.54 -3.58
N THR A 636 37.46 25.61 -3.51
CA THR A 636 36.63 26.64 -4.10
C THR A 636 36.05 27.63 -3.08
N SER A 637 35.70 27.13 -1.89
CA SER A 637 35.24 28.00 -0.80
C SER A 637 35.62 27.46 0.57
N LYS A 638 35.65 28.35 1.56
CA LYS A 638 35.77 28.07 2.99
C LYS A 638 34.87 29.03 3.76
N GLY A 639 34.27 28.53 4.81
CA GLY A 639 33.37 29.36 5.60
C GLY A 639 32.87 28.61 6.84
N THR A 640 31.76 29.11 7.34
CA THR A 640 31.02 28.49 8.45
C THR A 640 29.56 28.42 8.11
N MET A 641 28.88 27.39 8.63
CA MET A 641 27.44 27.19 8.47
C MET A 641 26.81 26.73 9.78
N PRO A 642 25.47 26.83 9.94
CA PRO A 642 24.83 26.49 11.21
C PRO A 642 24.92 25.00 11.57
N SER A 643 24.91 24.11 10.56
CA SER A 643 24.89 22.66 10.71
C SER A 643 25.67 21.98 9.56
N ILE A 644 25.92 20.71 9.64
CA ILE A 644 26.44 19.92 8.53
C ILE A 644 25.33 19.79 7.50
N ALA A 645 25.56 20.40 6.32
CA ALA A 645 24.62 20.36 5.20
C ALA A 645 25.38 20.58 3.88
N VAL A 646 24.90 20.01 2.79
CA VAL A 646 25.33 20.34 1.43
C VAL A 646 24.40 21.39 0.86
N GLU A 647 24.91 22.28 -0.01
CA GLU A 647 24.07 23.26 -0.71
C GLU A 647 23.17 22.50 -1.69
N GLU A 648 21.86 22.79 -1.63
CA GLU A 648 20.86 22.24 -2.56
C GLU A 648 21.02 22.87 -3.96
N ASP A 649 22.01 22.43 -4.72
CA ASP A 649 22.13 22.72 -6.14
C ASP A 649 22.09 21.39 -6.90
N SER A 650 20.87 20.89 -7.13
CA SER A 650 20.55 19.58 -7.68
C SER A 650 21.16 19.28 -9.06
N ASP A 651 21.83 20.27 -9.68
CA ASP A 651 22.38 20.15 -11.02
C ASP A 651 23.94 20.10 -11.03
N LYS A 652 24.59 19.96 -9.87
CA LYS A 652 26.06 19.93 -9.78
C LYS A 652 26.55 18.63 -9.20
N ASP A 653 27.23 17.87 -10.02
CA ASP A 653 28.08 16.73 -9.65
C ASP A 653 29.54 17.19 -9.40
N HIS A 654 30.36 16.27 -8.93
CA HIS A 654 31.82 16.42 -8.83
C HIS A 654 32.29 17.48 -7.84
N PHE A 655 31.82 17.42 -6.61
CA PHE A 655 32.26 18.27 -5.51
C PHE A 655 32.47 17.49 -4.21
N GLY A 656 32.97 18.15 -3.17
CA GLY A 656 33.04 17.57 -1.83
C GLY A 656 33.24 18.60 -0.74
N TYR A 657 33.08 18.16 0.47
CA TYR A 657 33.20 18.97 1.67
C TYR A 657 34.07 18.30 2.74
N VAL A 658 34.76 19.12 3.49
CA VAL A 658 35.27 18.79 4.82
C VAL A 658 34.56 19.69 5.81
N PHE A 659 33.80 19.08 6.72
CA PHE A 659 33.16 19.74 7.84
C PHE A 659 34.00 19.50 9.10
N ASP A 660 34.17 20.52 9.92
CA ASP A 660 34.96 20.49 11.13
C ASP A 660 34.30 21.29 12.25
N CYS A 661 34.00 20.66 13.39
CA CYS A 661 33.35 21.31 14.52
C CYS A 661 33.67 20.59 15.85
N TRP A 662 33.34 21.28 16.95
CA TRP A 662 33.17 20.66 18.26
C TRP A 662 31.71 20.28 18.46
N PHE A 663 31.48 19.04 18.83
CA PHE A 663 30.17 18.53 19.25
C PHE A 663 30.09 18.53 20.78
N MET A 664 29.02 19.08 21.37
CA MET A 664 28.77 19.09 22.81
C MET A 664 27.90 17.88 23.20
N ALA A 665 28.52 16.86 23.81
CA ALA A 665 27.80 15.82 24.52
C ALA A 665 27.22 16.39 25.83
N THR A 666 25.89 16.48 25.90
CA THR A 666 25.19 17.08 27.07
C THR A 666 25.15 16.16 28.28
N GLN A 667 25.30 14.85 28.03
CA GLN A 667 25.31 13.79 29.03
C GLN A 667 26.31 12.71 28.63
N SER A 668 26.99 12.09 29.61
CA SER A 668 27.85 10.94 29.35
C SER A 668 27.03 9.68 29.03
N GLY A 669 27.55 8.82 28.17
CA GLY A 669 26.96 7.54 27.80
C GLY A 669 27.04 7.24 26.29
N VAL A 670 26.41 6.18 25.88
CA VAL A 670 26.44 5.76 24.47
C VAL A 670 25.59 6.72 23.62
N HIS A 671 26.24 7.34 22.65
CA HIS A 671 25.66 8.15 21.58
C HIS A 671 25.68 7.33 20.30
N GLN A 672 24.62 7.39 19.51
CA GLN A 672 24.58 6.85 18.16
C GLN A 672 24.69 7.99 17.17
N PHE A 673 25.62 7.87 16.23
CA PHE A 673 25.67 8.69 15.04
C PHE A 673 25.26 7.85 13.84
N THR A 674 24.34 8.36 13.04
CA THR A 674 23.92 7.75 11.78
C THR A 674 24.26 8.70 10.65
N VAL A 675 25.07 8.27 9.69
CA VAL A 675 25.40 9.05 8.49
C VAL A 675 24.67 8.42 7.31
N VAL A 676 23.95 9.25 6.57
CA VAL A 676 23.35 8.88 5.29
C VAL A 676 24.04 9.71 4.22
N SER A 677 24.62 9.08 3.22
CA SER A 677 25.27 9.77 2.12
C SER A 677 25.03 9.10 0.77
N ASP A 678 25.04 9.91 -0.24
CA ASP A 678 25.17 9.62 -1.66
C ASP A 678 26.20 10.62 -2.19
N ASP A 679 27.40 10.34 -2.55
CA ASP A 679 28.25 9.17 -2.48
C ASP A 679 28.97 9.00 -1.12
N GLY A 680 30.32 9.05 -1.11
CA GLY A 680 31.17 8.65 0.00
C GLY A 680 31.26 9.63 1.16
N ALA A 681 31.26 9.10 2.38
CA ALA A 681 31.46 9.86 3.60
C ALA A 681 32.34 9.14 4.63
N VAL A 682 33.17 9.90 5.35
CA VAL A 682 34.00 9.40 6.46
C VAL A 682 33.84 10.32 7.69
N LEU A 683 33.35 9.75 8.79
CA LEU A 683 33.19 10.47 10.05
C LEU A 683 34.35 10.13 11.01
N GLN A 684 34.94 11.18 11.59
CA GLN A 684 35.95 11.08 12.63
C GLN A 684 35.46 11.78 13.91
N VAL A 685 35.73 11.15 15.05
CA VAL A 685 35.50 11.74 16.38
C VAL A 685 36.81 11.68 17.18
N ASP A 686 37.23 12.82 17.69
CA ASP A 686 38.50 13.01 18.44
C ASP A 686 39.75 12.45 17.71
N GLY A 687 39.71 12.47 16.35
CA GLY A 687 40.77 12.01 15.47
C GLY A 687 40.71 10.52 15.08
N ASP A 688 39.85 9.73 15.71
CA ASP A 688 39.61 8.34 15.31
C ASP A 688 38.58 8.30 14.18
N THR A 689 38.82 7.55 13.09
CA THR A 689 37.79 7.22 12.11
C THR A 689 36.82 6.24 12.75
N VAL A 690 35.58 6.69 12.94
CA VAL A 690 34.54 5.93 13.64
C VAL A 690 33.49 5.37 12.70
N LEU A 691 33.33 5.97 11.50
CA LEU A 691 32.42 5.50 10.45
C LEU A 691 33.04 5.76 9.08
N ASP A 692 32.99 4.77 8.20
CA ASP A 692 33.61 4.81 6.87
C ASP A 692 32.65 4.16 5.85
N ILE A 693 31.99 5.01 5.05
CA ILE A 693 31.18 4.65 3.89
C ILE A 693 31.77 5.31 2.64
N ASP A 694 33.10 5.31 2.52
CA ASP A 694 33.81 5.94 1.41
C ASP A 694 33.60 5.17 0.08
N GLY A 695 33.79 5.85 -1.03
CA GLY A 695 33.62 5.34 -2.39
C GLY A 695 32.37 5.85 -3.10
N SER A 696 32.31 5.68 -4.43
CA SER A 696 31.13 6.04 -5.20
C SER A 696 30.04 4.97 -5.06
N HIS A 697 28.85 5.35 -4.65
CA HIS A 697 27.71 4.45 -4.39
C HIS A 697 26.38 5.22 -4.31
N SER A 698 25.27 4.56 -4.63
CA SER A 698 23.94 5.09 -4.34
C SER A 698 23.74 5.26 -2.84
N THR A 699 22.72 6.02 -2.44
CA THR A 699 22.42 6.33 -1.04
C THR A 699 22.64 5.14 -0.09
N ARG A 700 23.49 5.33 0.89
CA ARG A 700 23.78 4.39 1.98
C ARG A 700 23.59 5.03 3.33
N SER A 701 23.24 4.21 4.32
CA SER A 701 23.10 4.61 5.71
C SER A 701 23.92 3.68 6.60
N GLU A 702 24.82 4.23 7.39
CA GLU A 702 25.60 3.50 8.38
C GLU A 702 25.52 4.18 9.74
N LEU A 703 25.67 3.41 10.80
CA LEU A 703 25.60 3.92 12.17
C LEU A 703 26.79 3.44 13.02
N VAL A 704 27.13 4.24 14.01
CA VAL A 704 28.19 3.94 14.98
C VAL A 704 27.74 4.31 16.39
N PHE A 705 28.10 3.49 17.37
CA PHE A 705 27.88 3.75 18.79
C PHE A 705 29.20 4.20 19.45
N LEU A 706 29.16 5.31 20.18
CA LEU A 706 30.32 5.90 20.83
C LEU A 706 29.95 6.25 22.29
N ASN A 707 30.73 5.76 23.23
CA ASN A 707 30.54 6.13 24.64
C ASN A 707 31.29 7.44 24.91
N LEU A 708 30.57 8.57 24.79
CA LEU A 708 31.14 9.90 24.96
C LEU A 708 30.98 10.37 26.40
N GLU A 709 32.03 10.95 27.01
CA GLU A 709 31.90 11.71 28.23
C GLU A 709 31.22 13.05 27.99
N LYS A 710 30.50 13.56 28.97
CA LYS A 710 29.89 14.90 28.87
C LYS A 710 30.94 15.97 28.62
N GLY A 711 30.81 16.74 27.51
CA GLY A 711 31.76 17.78 27.13
C GLY A 711 31.96 17.89 25.61
N LEU A 712 33.03 18.55 25.20
CA LEU A 712 33.35 18.77 23.81
C LEU A 712 34.13 17.59 23.19
N HIS A 713 33.72 17.18 22.00
CA HIS A 713 34.37 16.17 21.17
C HIS A 713 34.60 16.74 19.77
N ARG A 714 35.79 16.54 19.19
CA ARG A 714 36.09 17.01 17.82
C ARG A 714 35.41 16.11 16.82
N LEU A 715 34.57 16.70 15.97
CA LEU A 715 33.87 15.99 14.90
C LEU A 715 34.36 16.52 13.55
N THR A 716 34.86 15.61 12.70
CA THR A 716 35.25 15.91 11.32
C THR A 716 34.51 14.96 10.38
N LEU A 717 33.83 15.51 9.37
CA LEU A 717 33.15 14.74 8.34
C LEU A 717 33.69 15.12 6.98
N ASN A 718 34.23 14.14 6.26
CA ASN A 718 34.62 14.27 4.86
C ASN A 718 33.49 13.69 4.00
N TYR A 719 33.09 14.37 2.95
CA TYR A 719 32.03 13.96 2.03
C TYR A 719 32.40 14.32 0.60
N PHE A 720 32.07 13.46 -0.37
CA PHE A 720 32.12 13.83 -1.78
C PHE A 720 30.92 13.28 -2.53
N GLU A 721 30.61 13.98 -3.63
CA GLU A 721 29.59 13.66 -4.60
C GLU A 721 30.24 13.43 -5.96
N ASP A 722 29.94 12.27 -6.58
CA ASP A 722 30.46 11.91 -7.91
C ASP A 722 29.42 12.15 -9.00
N CYS A 723 28.21 11.55 -8.88
CA CYS A 723 27.15 11.70 -9.87
C CYS A 723 25.76 11.28 -9.36
N GLU A 724 24.71 11.89 -9.92
CA GLU A 724 23.26 11.60 -9.80
C GLU A 724 22.59 12.13 -8.53
N GLY A 725 22.87 11.62 -7.35
CA GLY A 725 22.12 11.94 -6.12
C GLY A 725 22.93 12.72 -5.10
N GLN A 726 22.40 13.76 -4.49
CA GLN A 726 23.09 14.57 -3.48
C GLN A 726 22.43 14.42 -2.12
N ILE A 727 22.91 13.46 -1.32
CA ILE A 727 22.38 13.25 0.03
C ILE A 727 23.53 13.26 1.03
N LEU A 728 23.39 14.13 2.02
CA LEU A 728 24.21 14.07 3.23
C LEU A 728 23.35 14.44 4.44
N SER A 729 23.18 13.50 5.36
CA SER A 729 22.60 13.77 6.67
C SER A 729 23.37 13.09 7.78
N VAL A 730 23.43 13.75 8.92
CA VAL A 730 23.98 13.19 10.15
C VAL A 730 22.90 13.28 11.22
N ASN A 731 22.48 12.12 11.73
CA ASN A 731 21.51 12.01 12.80
C ASN A 731 22.21 11.59 14.10
N LEU A 732 21.64 12.03 15.22
CA LEU A 732 22.12 11.75 16.57
C LEU A 732 21.01 11.12 17.38
N ALA A 733 21.34 10.02 18.10
CA ALA A 733 20.59 9.59 19.26
C ALA A 733 21.48 9.68 20.49
N ALA A 734 21.01 10.33 21.55
CA ALA A 734 21.82 10.66 22.71
C ALA A 734 21.19 10.16 24.02
N PRO A 735 22.02 9.92 25.07
CA PRO A 735 21.55 9.44 26.37
C PRO A 735 20.56 10.39 27.09
N ASP A 736 20.54 11.67 26.72
CA ASP A 736 19.60 12.67 27.23
C ASP A 736 18.18 12.56 26.62
N GLY A 737 17.96 11.55 25.76
CA GLY A 737 16.68 11.28 25.09
C GLY A 737 16.51 12.01 23.77
N TYR A 738 17.48 12.84 23.35
CA TYR A 738 17.45 13.44 22.02
C TYR A 738 17.67 12.39 20.94
N PHE A 739 16.89 12.44 19.88
CA PHE A 739 17.20 11.80 18.60
C PHE A 739 16.60 12.57 17.43
N GLY A 740 17.28 12.56 16.31
CA GLY A 740 16.96 13.33 15.10
C GLY A 740 18.21 13.88 14.44
N PRO A 741 18.08 14.85 13.52
CA PRO A 741 19.22 15.51 12.89
C PRO A 741 20.21 16.04 13.91
N LEU A 742 21.50 15.97 13.61
CA LEU A 742 22.55 16.47 14.50
C LEU A 742 22.26 17.95 14.86
N PRO A 743 21.99 18.26 16.16
CA PRO A 743 21.39 19.53 16.54
C PRO A 743 22.41 20.69 16.45
N ALA A 744 22.06 21.75 15.71
CA ALA A 744 22.93 22.90 15.47
C ALA A 744 23.37 23.64 16.74
N ASP A 745 22.55 23.61 17.80
CA ASP A 745 22.86 24.22 19.11
C ASP A 745 23.92 23.46 19.91
N ARG A 746 24.27 22.24 19.48
CA ARG A 746 25.36 21.42 20.04
C ARG A 746 26.66 21.49 19.21
N LEU A 747 26.69 22.29 18.13
CA LEU A 747 27.85 22.42 17.25
C LEU A 747 28.54 23.76 17.45
N PHE A 748 29.87 23.73 17.57
CA PHE A 748 30.68 24.90 17.79
C PHE A 748 31.89 24.92 16.84
N ILE A 749 32.22 26.12 16.36
CA ILE A 749 33.34 26.33 15.44
C ILE A 749 34.65 26.20 16.24
N PRO A 750 35.65 25.44 15.72
CA PRO A 750 36.96 25.28 16.33
C PRO A 750 37.75 26.55 16.49
#